data_093db8718ee1d3c45fd18199e112cd35
#
_entry.id   093db8718ee1d3c45fd18199e112cd35
#
_cell.length_a   1.000
_cell.length_b   1.000
_cell.length_c   1.000
_cell.angle_alpha   90.00
_cell.angle_beta   90.00
_cell.angle_gamma   90.00
#
_symmetry.space_group_name_H-M   'P 1'
#
loop_
_entity.id
_entity.type
_entity.pdbx_description
1 polymer ?
#
loop_
_entity_poly.entity_id
_entity_poly.type
_entity_poly.pdbx_seq_one_letter_code
_entity_poly.pdbx_strand_id
1 'polypeptide(L)'
;DVHPTHYGRICPIETPEGPNIGLISSLACYARINEYGFIESPYKKVEDGRVVGHYRIVKVGDTDFSLNEIVEKKELEKANRKVAKAKGKGQPAEAEPYSFYLSAWDEEKYVIAQANAVTDDEGNLVHERVIARQAGETIQIEREKVDFIDVSPKQLVSVAASLIPFLENDDANRALMGSNMQRQGVPLLRTESPLVGTGMESTVARDSGATVVCKRGGVVDLVDSNRIIVRVEAEDLQTGQMKEFGADIYQLTKFRRSNQNTSITQKPIVREGQRVTKGQVLADGPCTEAGELALGRNVLVAFMPWRGYNFEDAILVSEKLVKEDYYTSIHIEEFEIEARDTKLGPEEITRDIPNVSESALRDLDESGIIRIGATVKQGDILVGKVTPKGETQLTPEEKLLRAIFGEKAGDVRDASLKTPPGIEGTVVDVKIFSRKGVEKDLRAKAIEETEIERMNRNIQDEIRIINEARNKKIAEVLSGEKMQRDVVDFKSGETLVKKGEKVDRETIGKLSRRELLALPVSEDAREEVRTLIEQSENRIKVLEQKAEERREDLEKGDELPPGVIKMIKVYVAMKRKLSVGDKMAGRHGNKGVISRILPEEDMPYLPDGTPVEIVLNPLGVPSRMNVGQILETHLGWAARSLGLHFATPVFDGALEDEIHSQLEAANLPVNGKSILYDGMTGEPFEQQVTVGYIYMLKLSHLVDDKIHARSIGPYSLITQQPLGGKAQFGGQRFGEMEVWALEAYGAAYTLQELLTVKSDDVEGRSKIYESIVKGEVPDDPGLPESFNVLVRELQSLCLDVELLKE
;
A
#
# COMPACT_ATOMS: atom_id res chain seq x y z
N ASP A 1 26.89 -1.79 -13.88
CA ASP A 1 28.25 -1.42 -13.44
C ASP A 1 28.17 -0.56 -12.19
N VAL A 2 29.00 -0.87 -11.20
CA VAL A 2 29.06 -0.16 -9.93
C VAL A 2 30.34 0.68 -9.88
N HIS A 3 30.19 1.96 -9.52
CA HIS A 3 31.32 2.88 -9.40
C HIS A 3 31.62 3.15 -7.91
N PRO A 4 32.88 3.36 -7.49
CA PRO A 4 33.22 3.66 -6.10
C PRO A 4 32.48 4.87 -5.50
N THR A 5 32.13 5.87 -6.32
CA THR A 5 31.34 7.04 -5.90
C THR A 5 29.87 6.72 -5.54
N HIS A 6 29.38 5.53 -5.88
CA HIS A 6 28.02 5.07 -5.53
C HIS A 6 27.90 4.66 -4.07
N TYR A 7 29.02 4.45 -3.38
CA TYR A 7 29.01 4.01 -1.99
C TYR A 7 28.21 4.96 -1.09
N GLY A 8 27.21 4.42 -0.38
CA GLY A 8 26.34 5.19 0.50
C GLY A 8 25.39 6.16 -0.20
N ARG A 9 25.37 6.22 -1.53
CA ARG A 9 24.53 7.12 -2.34
C ARG A 9 23.52 6.38 -3.20
N ILE A 10 23.97 5.37 -3.93
CA ILE A 10 23.15 4.57 -4.85
C ILE A 10 23.30 3.11 -4.45
N CYS A 11 22.16 2.41 -4.29
CA CYS A 11 22.17 1.00 -3.96
C CYS A 11 22.78 0.16 -5.10
N PRO A 12 23.75 -0.73 -4.81
CA PRO A 12 24.36 -1.57 -5.82
C PRO A 12 23.49 -2.77 -6.21
N ILE A 13 22.45 -3.08 -5.45
CA ILE A 13 21.62 -4.28 -5.59
C ILE A 13 20.29 -3.96 -6.27
N GLU A 14 19.58 -2.94 -5.84
CA GLU A 14 18.24 -2.63 -6.33
C GLU A 14 18.29 -1.92 -7.68
N THR A 15 18.01 -2.67 -8.76
CA THR A 15 17.88 -2.18 -10.13
C THR A 15 16.89 -3.06 -10.89
N PRO A 16 16.20 -2.59 -11.93
CA PRO A 16 15.35 -3.45 -12.77
C PRO A 16 16.16 -4.57 -13.43
N GLU A 17 15.48 -5.69 -13.67
CA GLU A 17 15.96 -6.75 -14.55
C GLU A 17 15.63 -6.41 -16.01
N GLY A 18 16.54 -6.70 -16.94
CA GLY A 18 16.30 -6.55 -18.38
C GLY A 18 17.06 -5.35 -19.00
N PRO A 19 16.51 -4.72 -20.07
CA PRO A 19 17.21 -3.68 -20.83
C PRO A 19 17.60 -2.45 -20.03
N ASN A 20 16.87 -2.15 -18.98
CA ASN A 20 17.07 -0.98 -18.12
C ASN A 20 17.98 -1.25 -16.91
N ILE A 21 18.66 -2.38 -16.87
CA ILE A 21 19.59 -2.72 -15.78
C ILE A 21 20.71 -1.67 -15.65
N GLY A 22 20.91 -1.17 -14.44
CA GLY A 22 21.91 -0.16 -14.15
C GLY A 22 21.58 1.28 -14.60
N LEU A 23 20.53 1.46 -15.42
CA LEU A 23 20.07 2.78 -15.86
C LEU A 23 19.08 3.40 -14.87
N ILE A 24 18.27 2.59 -14.24
CA ILE A 24 17.34 3.00 -13.19
C ILE A 24 17.90 2.50 -11.87
N SER A 25 18.20 3.42 -10.96
CA SER A 25 18.84 3.15 -9.68
C SER A 25 18.03 3.69 -8.52
N SER A 26 18.23 3.13 -7.34
CA SER A 26 17.59 3.58 -6.10
C SER A 26 18.58 4.24 -5.16
N LEU A 27 18.13 5.29 -4.45
CA LEU A 27 18.94 5.95 -3.42
C LEU A 27 19.19 4.98 -2.25
N ALA A 28 20.39 5.09 -1.66
CA ALA A 28 20.70 4.39 -0.41
C ALA A 28 19.89 4.96 0.77
N CYS A 29 19.76 4.17 1.85
CA CYS A 29 18.89 4.49 2.99
C CYS A 29 19.13 5.86 3.62
N TYR A 30 20.39 6.31 3.70
CA TYR A 30 20.78 7.56 4.36
C TYR A 30 21.19 8.66 3.38
N ALA A 31 21.16 8.40 2.08
CA ALA A 31 21.50 9.38 1.06
C ALA A 31 20.46 10.51 0.98
N ARG A 32 20.94 11.70 0.74
CA ARG A 32 20.09 12.87 0.46
C ARG A 32 20.63 13.66 -0.72
N ILE A 33 19.82 14.52 -1.28
CA ILE A 33 20.19 15.44 -2.36
C ILE A 33 20.44 16.81 -1.74
N ASN A 34 21.59 17.42 -2.05
CA ASN A 34 21.92 18.75 -1.57
C ASN A 34 21.24 19.86 -2.43
N GLU A 35 21.43 21.12 -2.04
CA GLU A 35 20.86 22.29 -2.74
C GLU A 35 21.36 22.44 -4.19
N TYR A 36 22.50 21.84 -4.53
CA TYR A 36 23.08 21.84 -5.87
C TYR A 36 22.68 20.63 -6.72
N GLY A 37 21.91 19.70 -6.18
CA GLY A 37 21.45 18.49 -6.88
C GLY A 37 22.42 17.30 -6.80
N PHE A 38 23.49 17.36 -5.98
CA PHE A 38 24.41 16.24 -5.75
C PHE A 38 23.91 15.34 -4.63
N ILE A 39 24.18 14.04 -4.76
CA ILE A 39 23.84 13.06 -3.73
C ILE A 39 24.95 13.05 -2.67
N GLU A 40 24.57 13.20 -1.41
CA GLU A 40 25.44 13.20 -0.25
C GLU A 40 25.18 11.99 0.63
N SER A 41 26.23 11.49 1.28
CA SER A 41 26.19 10.40 2.24
C SER A 41 26.65 10.89 3.63
N PRO A 42 26.02 10.41 4.73
CA PRO A 42 26.37 10.84 6.08
C PRO A 42 27.54 10.06 6.64
N TYR A 43 28.39 10.74 7.42
CA TYR A 43 29.52 10.14 8.13
C TYR A 43 29.65 10.75 9.53
N LYS A 44 30.23 9.99 10.47
CA LYS A 44 30.61 10.47 11.78
C LYS A 44 32.09 10.85 11.80
N LYS A 45 32.43 11.93 12.45
CA LYS A 45 33.85 12.38 12.54
C LYS A 45 34.63 11.52 13.55
N VAL A 46 35.89 11.23 13.20
CA VAL A 46 36.85 10.56 14.07
C VAL A 46 37.97 11.51 14.36
N GLU A 47 38.38 11.64 15.61
CA GLU A 47 39.52 12.43 16.05
C GLU A 47 40.45 11.58 16.91
N ASP A 48 41.70 11.47 16.55
CA ASP A 48 42.74 10.65 17.24
C ASP A 48 42.27 9.21 17.54
N GLY A 49 41.62 8.56 16.57
CA GLY A 49 41.12 7.20 16.71
C GLY A 49 39.84 7.08 17.58
N ARG A 50 39.18 8.17 17.90
CA ARG A 50 37.96 8.21 18.66
C ARG A 50 36.80 8.79 17.83
N VAL A 51 35.67 8.10 17.82
CA VAL A 51 34.43 8.58 17.19
C VAL A 51 33.81 9.68 18.05
N VAL A 52 33.75 10.89 17.52
CA VAL A 52 33.19 12.05 18.19
C VAL A 52 31.72 12.21 17.77
N GLY A 53 30.80 12.08 18.76
CA GLY A 53 29.38 12.34 18.53
C GLY A 53 29.10 13.85 18.48
N HIS A 54 28.58 14.32 17.34
CA HIS A 54 28.14 15.71 17.18
C HIS A 54 26.62 15.80 17.28
N TYR A 55 26.13 16.94 17.77
CA TYR A 55 24.71 17.23 17.95
C TYR A 55 24.39 18.61 17.41
N ARG A 56 23.28 18.76 16.76
CA ARG A 56 22.75 20.05 16.31
C ARG A 56 21.74 20.57 17.33
N ILE A 57 21.90 21.77 17.80
CA ILE A 57 21.00 22.39 18.76
C ILE A 57 19.67 22.73 18.05
N VAL A 58 18.60 22.09 18.50
CA VAL A 58 17.23 22.34 18.02
C VAL A 58 16.53 23.33 18.90
N LYS A 59 16.87 23.35 20.20
CA LYS A 59 16.30 24.28 21.17
C LYS A 59 17.40 24.72 22.14
N VAL A 60 17.59 26.03 22.25
CA VAL A 60 18.72 26.62 22.98
C VAL A 60 18.58 26.45 24.50
N GLY A 61 17.38 26.50 25.06
CA GLY A 61 17.14 26.52 26.50
C GLY A 61 17.84 27.71 27.16
N ASP A 62 18.35 27.53 28.38
CA ASP A 62 19.16 28.51 29.12
C ASP A 62 20.66 28.28 28.96
N THR A 63 21.10 27.84 27.81
CA THR A 63 22.50 27.60 27.46
C THR A 63 23.04 28.71 26.58
N ASP A 64 24.37 28.81 26.49
CA ASP A 64 25.07 29.82 25.67
C ASP A 64 25.15 29.44 24.16
N PHE A 65 24.44 28.35 23.72
CA PHE A 65 24.48 27.88 22.35
C PHE A 65 23.56 28.69 21.43
N SER A 66 23.88 28.68 20.15
CA SER A 66 23.02 29.24 19.09
C SER A 66 22.12 28.17 18.48
N LEU A 67 20.98 28.59 17.92
CA LEU A 67 20.10 27.68 17.19
C LEU A 67 20.80 27.12 15.95
N ASN A 68 20.69 25.81 15.72
CA ASN A 68 21.40 25.08 14.66
C ASN A 68 22.93 24.97 14.80
N GLU A 69 23.50 25.36 15.92
CA GLU A 69 24.92 25.17 16.22
C GLU A 69 25.23 23.67 16.35
N ILE A 70 26.36 23.24 15.82
CA ILE A 70 26.86 21.88 15.92
C ILE A 70 27.86 21.80 17.05
N VAL A 71 27.55 21.01 18.07
CA VAL A 71 28.35 20.88 19.28
C VAL A 71 28.70 19.41 19.56
N GLU A 72 29.80 19.19 20.25
CA GLU A 72 30.16 17.85 20.72
C GLU A 72 29.26 17.40 21.88
N LYS A 73 29.03 16.08 21.95
CA LYS A 73 28.26 15.44 23.05
C LYS A 73 28.75 15.89 24.43
N LYS A 74 30.06 15.94 24.61
CA LYS A 74 30.68 16.34 25.89
C LYS A 74 30.38 17.78 26.25
N GLU A 75 30.40 18.69 25.30
CA GLU A 75 30.10 20.10 25.51
C GLU A 75 28.63 20.32 25.84
N LEU A 76 27.71 19.62 25.10
CA LEU A 76 26.29 19.64 25.37
C LEU A 76 25.95 19.11 26.76
N GLU A 77 26.51 17.98 27.16
CA GLU A 77 26.32 17.43 28.51
C GLU A 77 26.84 18.35 29.61
N LYS A 78 28.01 18.96 29.37
CA LYS A 78 28.61 19.90 30.31
C LYS A 78 27.76 21.17 30.49
N ALA A 79 27.22 21.70 29.40
CA ALA A 79 26.33 22.86 29.43
C ALA A 79 25.01 22.51 30.13
N ASN A 80 24.38 21.39 29.78
CA ASN A 80 23.14 20.94 30.42
C ASN A 80 23.33 20.64 31.92
N ARG A 81 24.47 20.05 32.32
CA ARG A 81 24.82 19.88 33.76
C ARG A 81 25.02 21.20 34.51
N LYS A 82 25.55 22.25 33.84
CA LYS A 82 25.65 23.58 34.42
C LYS A 82 24.26 24.21 34.67
N VAL A 83 23.37 24.12 33.67
CA VAL A 83 21.98 24.60 33.76
C VAL A 83 21.22 23.84 34.86
N ALA A 84 21.37 22.52 34.94
CA ALA A 84 20.74 21.71 36.01
C ALA A 84 21.23 22.04 37.43
N LYS A 85 22.51 22.48 37.57
CA LYS A 85 23.10 22.89 38.85
C LYS A 85 22.73 24.32 39.24
N ALA A 86 22.34 25.17 38.29
CA ALA A 86 21.93 26.56 38.52
C ALA A 86 20.45 26.61 38.99
N LYS A 87 20.24 26.34 40.29
CA LYS A 87 18.95 26.51 41.02
C LYS A 87 17.66 25.94 40.40
N GLY A 88 17.71 24.75 39.84
CA GLY A 88 16.49 23.89 39.68
C GLY A 88 15.36 24.38 38.78
N LYS A 89 15.53 25.41 37.97
CA LYS A 89 14.50 25.94 37.05
C LYS A 89 14.99 26.22 35.62
N GLY A 90 16.26 25.96 35.31
CA GLY A 90 16.79 26.21 33.98
C GLY A 90 16.36 25.09 32.97
N GLN A 91 16.01 25.47 31.77
CA GLN A 91 15.71 24.52 30.69
C GLN A 91 17.00 24.05 30.02
N PRO A 92 17.24 22.71 29.89
CA PRO A 92 18.38 22.20 29.16
C PRO A 92 18.24 22.45 27.63
N ALA A 93 19.34 22.55 26.94
CA ALA A 93 19.34 22.56 25.48
C ALA A 93 18.89 21.19 24.93
N GLU A 94 18.01 21.19 23.96
CA GLU A 94 17.61 20.01 23.22
C GLU A 94 18.42 19.98 21.91
N ALA A 95 18.98 18.82 21.60
CA ALA A 95 19.81 18.64 20.42
C ALA A 95 19.55 17.29 19.77
N GLU A 96 19.63 17.23 18.45
CA GLU A 96 19.50 16.02 17.67
C GLU A 96 20.88 15.55 17.21
N PRO A 97 21.12 14.21 17.10
CA PRO A 97 22.36 13.67 16.55
C PRO A 97 22.65 14.25 15.18
N TYR A 98 23.85 14.71 14.95
CA TYR A 98 24.27 15.27 13.68
C TYR A 98 25.34 14.41 13.02
N SER A 99 25.21 14.18 11.72
CA SER A 99 26.17 13.50 10.86
C SER A 99 26.65 14.46 9.76
N PHE A 100 27.93 14.38 9.42
CA PHE A 100 28.50 15.20 8.36
C PHE A 100 28.13 14.58 7.00
N TYR A 101 27.44 15.32 6.17
CA TYR A 101 27.10 14.89 4.82
C TYR A 101 28.19 15.32 3.85
N LEU A 102 28.78 14.35 3.16
CA LEU A 102 29.83 14.57 2.17
C LEU A 102 29.34 14.19 0.78
N SER A 103 29.65 15.04 -0.20
CA SER A 103 29.50 14.68 -1.62
C SER A 103 30.62 13.71 -2.03
N ALA A 104 30.45 13.03 -3.17
CA ALA A 104 31.49 12.12 -3.67
C ALA A 104 32.82 12.80 -3.88
N TRP A 105 32.82 14.07 -4.31
CA TRP A 105 34.00 14.90 -4.50
C TRP A 105 34.75 15.23 -3.21
N ASP A 106 34.01 15.52 -2.15
CA ASP A 106 34.59 15.82 -0.84
C ASP A 106 35.08 14.56 -0.15
N GLU A 107 34.38 13.43 -0.34
CA GLU A 107 34.75 12.15 0.25
C GLU A 107 36.14 11.65 -0.19
N GLU A 108 36.54 11.91 -1.43
CA GLU A 108 37.86 11.52 -1.94
C GLU A 108 39.03 12.09 -1.14
N LYS A 109 38.83 13.20 -0.44
CA LYS A 109 39.88 13.90 0.33
C LYS A 109 40.18 13.25 1.67
N TYR A 110 39.28 12.39 2.17
CA TYR A 110 39.32 11.88 3.53
C TYR A 110 39.48 10.35 3.57
N VAL A 111 39.98 9.88 4.71
CA VAL A 111 40.05 8.45 5.04
C VAL A 111 38.84 8.06 5.87
N ILE A 112 38.06 7.14 5.34
CA ILE A 112 36.76 6.74 5.94
C ILE A 112 36.80 5.27 6.35
N ALA A 113 36.68 5.01 7.66
CA ALA A 113 36.57 3.66 8.19
C ALA A 113 35.19 3.04 7.92
N GLN A 114 35.13 1.73 7.81
CA GLN A 114 33.87 1.01 7.66
C GLN A 114 33.10 0.95 8.98
N ALA A 115 31.78 0.87 8.89
CA ALA A 115 30.88 0.83 10.06
C ALA A 115 31.06 -0.42 10.94
N ASN A 116 31.65 -1.50 10.42
CA ASN A 116 31.95 -2.73 11.16
C ASN A 116 33.21 -2.64 12.03
N ALA A 117 33.92 -1.50 12.00
CA ALA A 117 35.06 -1.31 12.89
C ALA A 117 34.62 -1.34 14.35
N VAL A 118 35.27 -2.19 15.15
CA VAL A 118 34.91 -2.39 16.57
C VAL A 118 35.29 -1.14 17.36
N THR A 119 34.33 -0.58 18.08
CA THR A 119 34.49 0.55 18.99
C THR A 119 34.21 0.11 20.42
N ASP A 120 34.89 0.69 21.40
CA ASP A 120 34.57 0.50 22.80
C ASP A 120 33.40 1.41 23.26
N ASP A 121 32.97 1.27 24.51
CA ASP A 121 31.86 2.06 25.09
C ASP A 121 32.16 3.57 25.13
N GLU A 122 33.43 3.95 25.05
CA GLU A 122 33.88 5.35 25.02
C GLU A 122 33.99 5.90 23.57
N GLY A 123 33.80 5.04 22.57
CA GLY A 123 33.86 5.38 21.14
C GLY A 123 35.27 5.32 20.54
N ASN A 124 36.28 4.73 21.23
CA ASN A 124 37.58 4.55 20.66
C ASN A 124 37.62 3.31 19.76
N LEU A 125 38.33 3.38 18.64
CA LEU A 125 38.60 2.24 17.78
C LEU A 125 39.54 1.27 18.51
N VAL A 126 39.08 0.02 18.69
CA VAL A 126 39.82 -1.00 19.49
C VAL A 126 41.10 -1.46 18.80
N HIS A 127 41.05 -1.67 17.49
CA HIS A 127 42.20 -2.16 16.73
C HIS A 127 43.17 -1.03 16.34
N GLU A 128 44.49 -1.27 16.43
CA GLU A 128 45.51 -0.32 16.00
C GLU A 128 45.45 -0.03 14.50
N ARG A 129 45.05 -1.06 13.69
CA ARG A 129 44.86 -0.94 12.25
C ARG A 129 43.42 -1.25 11.89
N VAL A 130 42.84 -0.37 11.10
CA VAL A 130 41.42 -0.42 10.70
C VAL A 130 41.34 -0.47 9.17
N ILE A 131 40.39 -1.19 8.66
CA ILE A 131 40.08 -1.19 7.24
C ILE A 131 39.34 0.12 6.94
N ALA A 132 39.89 0.90 6.03
CA ALA A 132 39.34 2.18 5.60
C ALA A 132 39.34 2.29 4.09
N ARG A 133 38.62 3.27 3.61
CA ARG A 133 38.45 3.60 2.19
C ARG A 133 39.05 4.99 1.95
N GLN A 134 39.84 5.14 0.90
CA GLN A 134 40.37 6.41 0.44
C GLN A 134 40.39 6.43 -1.08
N ALA A 135 39.83 7.48 -1.69
CA ALA A 135 39.81 7.67 -3.15
C ALA A 135 39.36 6.42 -3.95
N GLY A 136 38.39 5.63 -3.42
CA GLY A 136 37.87 4.41 -4.05
C GLY A 136 38.66 3.14 -3.78
N GLU A 137 39.81 3.20 -3.11
CA GLU A 137 40.62 2.03 -2.73
C GLU A 137 40.40 1.67 -1.27
N THR A 138 40.42 0.36 -0.99
CA THR A 138 40.34 -0.18 0.36
C THR A 138 41.73 -0.37 0.91
N ILE A 139 42.09 0.29 2.01
CA ILE A 139 43.39 0.30 2.62
C ILE A 139 43.29 -0.13 4.09
N GLN A 140 44.38 -0.68 4.63
CA GLN A 140 44.56 -0.87 6.07
C GLN A 140 45.42 0.26 6.63
N ILE A 141 44.86 1.06 7.52
CA ILE A 141 45.54 2.27 8.06
C ILE A 141 45.51 2.27 9.59
N GLU A 142 46.40 3.03 10.21
CA GLU A 142 46.42 3.27 11.65
C GLU A 142 45.17 4.07 12.07
N ARG A 143 44.59 3.69 13.21
CA ARG A 143 43.33 4.32 13.73
C ARG A 143 43.42 5.86 13.87
N GLU A 144 44.59 6.39 14.14
CA GLU A 144 44.86 7.82 14.34
C GLU A 144 44.74 8.64 13.03
N LYS A 145 44.86 7.97 11.89
CA LYS A 145 44.80 8.62 10.55
C LYS A 145 43.39 8.53 9.93
N VAL A 146 42.43 8.02 10.64
CA VAL A 146 41.02 7.92 10.18
C VAL A 146 40.32 9.25 10.45
N ASP A 147 39.74 9.84 9.42
CA ASP A 147 39.02 11.12 9.52
C ASP A 147 37.52 10.94 9.81
N PHE A 148 36.88 9.94 9.21
CA PHE A 148 35.49 9.66 9.33
C PHE A 148 35.22 8.16 9.45
N ILE A 149 34.01 7.81 9.95
CA ILE A 149 33.51 6.46 9.99
C ILE A 149 32.06 6.45 9.45
N ASP A 150 31.66 5.36 8.78
CA ASP A 150 30.29 5.16 8.31
C ASP A 150 29.31 5.18 9.48
N VAL A 151 28.09 5.69 9.25
CA VAL A 151 27.05 5.78 10.27
C VAL A 151 26.48 4.39 10.63
N SER A 152 26.29 3.55 9.63
CA SER A 152 25.71 2.21 9.79
C SER A 152 26.09 1.32 8.61
N PRO A 153 26.20 -0.01 8.79
CA PRO A 153 26.43 -0.95 7.70
C PRO A 153 25.36 -0.91 6.61
N LYS A 154 24.10 -0.67 6.97
CA LYS A 154 22.98 -0.54 6.02
C LYS A 154 22.95 0.74 5.20
N GLN A 155 23.93 1.63 5.40
CA GLN A 155 24.12 2.83 4.58
C GLN A 155 24.34 2.51 3.10
N LEU A 156 24.90 1.35 2.79
CA LEU A 156 25.24 0.91 1.43
C LEU A 156 24.01 0.62 0.57
N VAL A 157 22.95 0.11 1.14
CA VAL A 157 21.79 -0.45 0.45
C VAL A 157 20.57 0.45 0.48
N SER A 158 19.63 0.23 -0.45
CA SER A 158 18.32 0.88 -0.47
C SER A 158 17.39 0.35 0.62
N VAL A 159 16.25 0.99 0.81
CA VAL A 159 15.25 0.57 1.79
C VAL A 159 14.74 -0.85 1.51
N ALA A 160 14.43 -1.19 0.26
CA ALA A 160 13.95 -2.52 -0.09
C ALA A 160 14.99 -3.61 0.20
N ALA A 161 16.26 -3.38 -0.16
CA ALA A 161 17.35 -4.31 0.15
C ALA A 161 17.63 -4.40 1.66
N SER A 162 17.45 -3.32 2.40
CA SER A 162 17.65 -3.30 3.86
C SER A 162 16.59 -4.09 4.64
N LEU A 163 15.50 -4.50 4.01
CA LEU A 163 14.45 -5.33 4.60
C LEU A 163 14.69 -6.84 4.44
N ILE A 164 15.73 -7.24 3.72
CA ILE A 164 16.09 -8.65 3.53
C ILE A 164 16.97 -9.11 4.68
N PRO A 165 16.52 -10.05 5.52
CA PRO A 165 17.38 -10.61 6.57
C PRO A 165 18.46 -11.51 5.95
N PHE A 166 19.64 -11.59 6.55
CA PHE A 166 20.76 -12.38 6.05
C PHE A 166 21.17 -12.04 4.59
N LEU A 167 21.03 -10.78 4.20
CA LEU A 167 21.41 -10.32 2.86
C LEU A 167 22.87 -10.62 2.52
N GLU A 168 23.75 -10.55 3.50
CA GLU A 168 25.19 -10.86 3.38
C GLU A 168 25.47 -12.31 2.96
N ASN A 169 24.52 -13.21 3.17
CA ASN A 169 24.63 -14.63 2.84
C ASN A 169 23.98 -14.99 1.49
N ASP A 170 23.40 -14.00 0.82
CA ASP A 170 22.75 -14.18 -0.49
C ASP A 170 23.62 -13.64 -1.61
N ASP A 171 23.57 -14.28 -2.78
CA ASP A 171 24.17 -13.78 -4.00
C ASP A 171 23.48 -12.47 -4.45
N ALA A 172 24.26 -11.52 -5.00
CA ALA A 172 23.77 -10.22 -5.42
C ALA A 172 22.61 -10.31 -6.45
N ASN A 173 22.68 -11.26 -7.38
CA ASN A 173 21.61 -11.48 -8.36
C ASN A 173 20.31 -11.88 -7.71
N ARG A 174 20.36 -12.74 -6.68
CA ARG A 174 19.16 -13.15 -5.94
C ARG A 174 18.63 -12.07 -5.00
N ALA A 175 19.50 -11.32 -4.38
CA ALA A 175 19.14 -10.14 -3.61
C ALA A 175 18.43 -9.07 -4.46
N LEU A 176 18.89 -8.86 -5.69
CA LEU A 176 18.23 -8.00 -6.69
C LEU A 176 16.79 -8.49 -6.97
N MET A 177 16.61 -9.77 -7.25
CA MET A 177 15.28 -10.35 -7.46
C MET A 177 14.39 -10.22 -6.22
N GLY A 178 14.94 -10.50 -5.03
CA GLY A 178 14.24 -10.39 -3.76
C GLY A 178 13.77 -8.96 -3.47
N SER A 179 14.62 -7.96 -3.64
CA SER A 179 14.26 -6.55 -3.45
C SER A 179 13.18 -6.10 -4.43
N ASN A 180 13.26 -6.51 -5.69
CA ASN A 180 12.25 -6.19 -6.70
C ASN A 180 10.90 -6.86 -6.41
N MET A 181 10.90 -8.11 -5.92
CA MET A 181 9.67 -8.82 -5.59
C MET A 181 8.98 -8.30 -4.33
N GLN A 182 9.70 -7.79 -3.34
CA GLN A 182 9.07 -7.13 -2.19
C GLN A 182 8.18 -5.94 -2.61
N ARG A 183 8.54 -5.22 -3.66
CA ARG A 183 7.73 -4.13 -4.21
C ARG A 183 6.46 -4.58 -4.95
N GLN A 184 6.35 -5.87 -5.27
CA GLN A 184 5.20 -6.48 -5.95
C GLN A 184 4.27 -7.24 -4.98
N GLY A 185 4.52 -7.18 -3.69
CA GLY A 185 3.69 -7.84 -2.68
C GLY A 185 2.27 -7.29 -2.63
N VAL A 186 1.28 -8.18 -2.62
CA VAL A 186 -0.13 -7.82 -2.55
C VAL A 186 -0.54 -7.64 -1.08
N PRO A 187 -1.26 -6.57 -0.71
CA PRO A 187 -1.84 -6.43 0.62
C PRO A 187 -2.81 -7.57 0.91
N LEU A 188 -2.57 -8.29 2.00
CA LEU A 188 -3.39 -9.41 2.42
C LEU A 188 -4.50 -8.96 3.38
N LEU A 189 -5.57 -9.76 3.47
CA LEU A 189 -6.67 -9.51 4.39
C LEU A 189 -6.21 -9.60 5.86
N ARG A 190 -5.36 -10.57 6.16
CA ARG A 190 -4.73 -10.79 7.47
C ARG A 190 -3.23 -10.79 7.28
N THR A 191 -2.60 -9.68 7.54
CA THR A 191 -1.14 -9.54 7.49
C THR A 191 -0.51 -10.01 8.80
N GLU A 192 0.74 -10.43 8.73
CA GLU A 192 1.55 -10.82 9.88
C GLU A 192 2.94 -10.20 9.74
N SER A 193 3.47 -9.64 10.82
CA SER A 193 4.84 -9.15 10.83
C SER A 193 5.84 -10.30 10.74
N PRO A 194 7.00 -10.13 10.10
CA PRO A 194 7.97 -11.20 9.98
C PRO A 194 8.55 -11.59 11.35
N LEU A 195 8.67 -12.89 11.61
CA LEU A 195 9.34 -13.41 12.81
C LEU A 195 10.83 -13.09 12.81
N VAL A 196 11.43 -13.10 11.62
CA VAL A 196 12.82 -12.70 11.40
C VAL A 196 12.83 -11.45 10.52
N GLY A 197 13.14 -10.33 11.12
CA GLY A 197 13.20 -9.02 10.46
C GLY A 197 14.60 -8.41 10.55
N THR A 198 14.74 -7.19 10.05
CA THR A 198 15.99 -6.42 10.06
C THR A 198 15.97 -5.22 11.02
N GLY A 199 14.84 -4.99 11.70
CA GLY A 199 14.63 -3.82 12.56
C GLY A 199 14.25 -2.54 11.81
N MET A 200 14.20 -2.56 10.48
CA MET A 200 13.77 -1.43 9.65
C MET A 200 12.25 -1.36 9.45
N GLU A 201 11.52 -2.42 9.74
CA GLU A 201 10.11 -2.57 9.43
C GLU A 201 9.25 -1.48 10.08
N SER A 202 9.50 -1.17 11.35
CA SER A 202 8.76 -0.12 12.07
C SER A 202 9.00 1.28 11.51
N THR A 203 10.24 1.58 11.16
CA THR A 203 10.62 2.88 10.58
C THR A 203 10.03 3.04 9.18
N VAL A 204 10.11 2.00 8.36
CA VAL A 204 9.55 2.00 7.00
C VAL A 204 8.03 2.14 7.04
N ALA A 205 7.33 1.41 7.90
CA ALA A 205 5.88 1.51 8.02
C ALA A 205 5.43 2.91 8.46
N ARG A 206 6.11 3.51 9.45
CA ARG A 206 5.80 4.85 9.93
C ARG A 206 6.04 5.92 8.84
N ASP A 207 7.18 5.86 8.17
CA ASP A 207 7.61 6.90 7.23
C ASP A 207 6.99 6.73 5.82
N SER A 208 6.39 5.58 5.53
CA SER A 208 5.70 5.31 4.24
C SER A 208 4.44 6.13 4.02
N GLY A 209 3.82 6.67 5.07
CA GLY A 209 2.53 7.36 5.01
C GLY A 209 1.32 6.43 4.84
N ALA A 210 1.49 5.11 4.83
CA ALA A 210 0.39 4.15 4.80
C ALA A 210 -0.30 4.05 6.17
N THR A 211 0.45 4.25 7.25
CA THR A 211 -0.05 4.29 8.63
C THR A 211 -0.47 5.71 9.02
N VAL A 212 -1.41 5.82 9.93
CA VAL A 212 -1.80 7.10 10.52
C VAL A 212 -0.92 7.38 11.71
N VAL A 213 -0.17 8.47 11.65
CA VAL A 213 0.82 8.87 12.65
C VAL A 213 0.32 10.06 13.44
N CYS A 214 0.52 10.05 14.74
CA CYS A 214 0.14 11.14 15.64
C CYS A 214 0.97 12.42 15.37
N LYS A 215 0.29 13.51 15.03
CA LYS A 215 0.94 14.80 14.74
C LYS A 215 1.36 15.53 16.01
N ARG A 216 0.53 15.46 17.05
CA ARG A 216 0.74 16.13 18.34
C ARG A 216 0.38 15.19 19.47
N GLY A 217 1.18 15.12 20.52
CA GLY A 217 0.93 14.30 21.68
C GLY A 217 -0.38 14.67 22.41
N GLY A 218 -1.02 13.69 23.03
CA GLY A 218 -2.27 13.90 23.72
C GLY A 218 -2.89 12.62 24.27
N VAL A 219 -4.19 12.68 24.53
CA VAL A 219 -5.00 11.54 24.97
C VAL A 219 -6.06 11.24 23.93
N VAL A 220 -6.22 9.97 23.59
CA VAL A 220 -7.26 9.51 22.67
C VAL A 220 -8.63 9.66 23.32
N ASP A 221 -9.49 10.50 22.75
CA ASP A 221 -10.83 10.81 23.26
C ASP A 221 -11.88 9.83 22.72
N LEU A 222 -11.81 9.52 21.43
CA LEU A 222 -12.74 8.61 20.75
C LEU A 222 -12.02 7.79 19.70
N VAL A 223 -12.35 6.51 19.62
CA VAL A 223 -11.89 5.60 18.55
C VAL A 223 -13.09 4.96 17.88
N ASP A 224 -13.21 5.22 16.61
CA ASP A 224 -14.25 4.70 15.74
C ASP A 224 -13.60 3.93 14.56
N SER A 225 -14.35 3.11 13.86
CA SER A 225 -13.85 2.45 12.64
C SER A 225 -13.43 3.42 11.54
N ASN A 226 -13.98 4.62 11.53
CA ASN A 226 -13.79 5.64 10.51
C ASN A 226 -12.90 6.81 10.94
N ARG A 227 -12.69 7.00 12.24
CA ARG A 227 -11.94 8.15 12.77
C ARG A 227 -11.34 7.89 14.15
N ILE A 228 -10.26 8.59 14.43
CA ILE A 228 -9.64 8.68 15.75
C ILE A 228 -9.57 10.15 16.13
N ILE A 229 -10.02 10.50 17.33
CA ILE A 229 -9.97 11.85 17.86
C ILE A 229 -8.97 11.86 18.99
N VAL A 230 -7.92 12.67 18.86
CA VAL A 230 -6.90 12.86 19.88
C VAL A 230 -7.04 14.27 20.47
N ARG A 231 -7.32 14.33 21.76
CA ARG A 231 -7.31 15.58 22.52
C ARG A 231 -5.87 15.96 22.83
N VAL A 232 -5.41 17.07 22.27
CA VAL A 232 -4.04 17.54 22.45
C VAL A 232 -3.82 18.00 23.88
N GLU A 233 -2.80 17.46 24.55
CA GLU A 233 -2.38 17.90 25.89
C GLU A 233 -1.25 18.94 25.80
N ALA A 234 -1.33 19.95 26.66
CA ALA A 234 -0.48 21.14 26.59
C ALA A 234 0.98 20.94 27.05
N GLU A 235 1.40 19.73 27.41
CA GLU A 235 2.73 19.48 27.97
C GLU A 235 3.88 19.60 26.96
N ASP A 236 3.61 19.49 25.64
CA ASP A 236 4.62 19.64 24.59
C ASP A 236 4.90 21.11 24.20
N LEU A 237 4.33 22.08 24.87
CA LEU A 237 4.46 23.52 24.56
C LEU A 237 5.39 24.24 25.51
N GLN A 238 6.64 23.82 25.62
CA GLN A 238 7.68 24.57 26.33
C GLN A 238 8.26 25.75 25.54
N THR A 239 7.62 26.22 24.53
CA THR A 239 8.10 27.37 23.72
C THR A 239 7.31 28.65 23.97
N GLY A 240 6.92 29.03 25.16
CA GLY A 240 6.39 30.38 25.41
C GLY A 240 5.28 30.95 24.51
N GLN A 241 4.90 30.23 23.46
CA GLN A 241 3.80 30.55 22.58
C GLN A 241 2.52 29.87 23.08
N MET A 242 1.45 30.62 23.06
CA MET A 242 0.12 30.31 23.58
C MET A 242 -0.28 28.86 23.44
N LYS A 243 -0.73 28.26 24.53
CA LYS A 243 -1.24 26.87 24.59
C LYS A 243 -2.43 26.73 23.66
N GLU A 244 -2.24 26.05 22.51
CA GLU A 244 -3.32 25.79 21.54
C GLU A 244 -4.31 24.79 22.12
N PHE A 245 -5.57 25.17 22.20
CA PHE A 245 -6.67 24.25 22.44
C PHE A 245 -7.02 23.54 21.15
N GLY A 246 -7.25 22.25 21.17
CA GLY A 246 -7.75 21.56 20.01
C GLY A 246 -7.77 20.06 20.13
N ALA A 247 -8.42 19.47 19.16
CA ALA A 247 -8.38 18.06 18.90
C ALA A 247 -7.82 17.83 17.50
N ASP A 248 -7.10 16.75 17.34
CA ASP A 248 -6.70 16.27 16.02
C ASP A 248 -7.63 15.12 15.63
N ILE A 249 -8.36 15.31 14.55
CA ILE A 249 -9.26 14.29 13.98
C ILE A 249 -8.54 13.60 12.84
N TYR A 250 -8.28 12.29 13.00
CA TYR A 250 -7.68 11.44 11.99
C TYR A 250 -8.78 10.62 11.34
N GLN A 251 -9.08 10.90 10.08
CA GLN A 251 -10.03 10.11 9.30
C GLN A 251 -9.33 8.87 8.75
N LEU A 252 -9.93 7.70 8.99
CA LEU A 252 -9.44 6.41 8.52
C LEU A 252 -10.05 6.06 7.17
N THR A 253 -9.20 5.62 6.26
CA THR A 253 -9.62 5.16 4.94
C THR A 253 -10.12 3.72 5.03
N LYS A 254 -11.27 3.43 4.43
CA LYS A 254 -11.86 2.09 4.34
C LYS A 254 -12.16 1.73 2.88
N PHE A 255 -11.72 0.55 2.46
CA PHE A 255 -12.00 -0.02 1.14
C PHE A 255 -11.80 0.95 -0.04
N ARG A 256 -10.75 1.76 0.03
CA ARG A 256 -10.39 2.64 -1.09
C ARG A 256 -9.51 1.88 -2.07
N ARG A 257 -9.78 2.05 -3.35
CA ARG A 257 -8.96 1.51 -4.42
C ARG A 257 -7.60 2.21 -4.47
N SER A 258 -6.53 1.43 -4.55
CA SER A 258 -5.18 1.94 -4.87
C SER A 258 -4.98 2.01 -6.40
N ASN A 259 -3.87 2.63 -6.84
CA ASN A 259 -3.50 2.67 -8.26
C ASN A 259 -3.27 1.27 -8.86
N GLN A 260 -3.00 0.27 -8.03
CA GLN A 260 -2.78 -1.14 -8.41
C GLN A 260 -4.03 -2.00 -8.25
N ASN A 261 -5.21 -1.40 -8.10
CA ASN A 261 -6.48 -2.07 -7.85
C ASN A 261 -6.54 -2.89 -6.55
N THR A 262 -5.63 -2.63 -5.61
CA THR A 262 -5.66 -3.25 -4.29
C THR A 262 -6.48 -2.42 -3.31
N SER A 263 -6.94 -3.03 -2.23
CA SER A 263 -7.72 -2.34 -1.20
C SER A 263 -6.81 -1.63 -0.20
N ILE A 264 -7.08 -0.36 0.04
CA ILE A 264 -6.47 0.43 1.12
C ILE A 264 -7.48 0.51 2.25
N THR A 265 -7.14 -0.10 3.39
CA THR A 265 -7.95 -0.09 4.60
C THR A 265 -7.06 0.21 5.80
N GLN A 266 -7.48 1.16 6.64
CA GLN A 266 -6.78 1.53 7.87
C GLN A 266 -7.57 1.03 9.08
N LYS A 267 -6.86 0.42 10.05
CA LYS A 267 -7.44 -0.12 11.28
C LYS A 267 -6.82 0.58 12.49
N PRO A 268 -7.61 1.09 13.44
CA PRO A 268 -7.07 1.69 14.66
C PRO A 268 -6.40 0.63 15.53
N ILE A 269 -5.26 0.97 16.12
CA ILE A 269 -4.52 0.13 17.08
C ILE A 269 -4.57 0.69 18.49
N VAL A 270 -4.97 1.94 18.66
CA VAL A 270 -5.08 2.62 19.95
C VAL A 270 -6.46 2.44 20.56
N ARG A 271 -6.54 2.61 21.88
CA ARG A 271 -7.79 2.51 22.64
C ARG A 271 -8.16 3.87 23.21
N GLU A 272 -9.45 4.05 23.50
CA GLU A 272 -9.95 5.25 24.19
C GLU A 272 -9.25 5.43 25.55
N GLY A 273 -8.90 6.67 25.89
CA GLY A 273 -8.18 7.01 27.10
C GLY A 273 -6.67 6.75 27.06
N GLN A 274 -6.13 6.17 26.00
CA GLN A 274 -4.70 5.93 25.86
C GLN A 274 -3.95 7.23 25.62
N ARG A 275 -2.83 7.41 26.33
CA ARG A 275 -1.89 8.52 26.09
C ARG A 275 -1.03 8.19 24.88
N VAL A 276 -0.91 9.12 23.94
CA VAL A 276 -0.13 8.99 22.71
C VAL A 276 0.88 10.12 22.57
N THR A 277 2.04 9.80 22.02
CA THR A 277 3.13 10.74 21.79
C THR A 277 3.20 11.16 20.32
N LYS A 278 3.82 12.29 20.03
CA LYS A 278 4.11 12.72 18.66
C LYS A 278 4.93 11.66 17.93
N GLY A 279 4.54 11.30 16.71
CA GLY A 279 5.21 10.29 15.91
C GLY A 279 4.80 8.85 16.18
N GLN A 280 3.91 8.59 17.15
CA GLN A 280 3.36 7.28 17.42
C GLN A 280 2.33 6.89 16.36
N VAL A 281 2.33 5.62 15.93
CA VAL A 281 1.34 5.08 14.99
C VAL A 281 0.00 4.90 15.71
N LEU A 282 -1.06 5.47 15.15
CA LEU A 282 -2.43 5.40 15.67
C LEU A 282 -3.27 4.32 14.99
N ALA A 283 -3.04 4.12 13.69
CA ALA A 283 -3.76 3.12 12.90
C ALA A 283 -2.84 2.44 11.89
N ASP A 284 -3.02 1.15 11.74
CA ASP A 284 -2.34 0.35 10.73
C ASP A 284 -2.95 0.57 9.35
N GLY A 285 -2.10 0.65 8.32
CA GLY A 285 -2.50 0.72 6.94
C GLY A 285 -2.44 -0.65 6.23
N PRO A 286 -2.51 -0.66 4.89
CA PRO A 286 -2.27 -1.87 4.12
C PRO A 286 -0.82 -2.37 4.34
N CYS A 287 -0.63 -3.68 4.38
CA CYS A 287 0.67 -4.31 4.64
C CYS A 287 1.35 -3.86 5.94
N THR A 288 0.61 -3.56 6.98
CA THR A 288 1.16 -3.20 8.29
C THR A 288 0.45 -3.94 9.41
N GLU A 289 1.18 -4.29 10.45
CA GLU A 289 0.68 -4.91 11.69
C GLU A 289 1.37 -4.26 12.88
N ALA A 290 0.59 -3.74 13.82
CA ALA A 290 1.08 -3.07 15.03
C ALA A 290 2.16 -1.99 14.75
N GLY A 291 2.05 -1.27 13.64
CA GLY A 291 3.01 -0.26 13.19
C GLY A 291 4.27 -0.80 12.54
N GLU A 292 4.37 -2.10 12.29
CA GLU A 292 5.46 -2.75 11.56
C GLU A 292 5.02 -3.16 10.14
N LEU A 293 5.96 -3.15 9.21
CA LEU A 293 5.72 -3.57 7.84
C LEU A 293 5.46 -5.09 7.78
N ALA A 294 4.34 -5.49 7.18
CA ALA A 294 3.88 -6.87 7.05
C ALA A 294 3.44 -7.15 5.60
N LEU A 295 4.39 -7.50 4.73
CA LEU A 295 4.15 -7.74 3.31
C LEU A 295 3.62 -9.14 2.99
N GLY A 296 3.67 -10.07 3.93
CA GLY A 296 3.30 -11.47 3.73
C GLY A 296 2.93 -12.16 5.04
N ARG A 297 3.19 -13.46 5.10
CA ARG A 297 2.94 -14.29 6.29
C ARG A 297 4.07 -15.26 6.56
N ASN A 298 4.25 -15.57 7.83
CA ASN A 298 5.14 -16.63 8.25
C ASN A 298 4.44 -17.99 8.09
N VAL A 299 5.03 -18.89 7.33
CA VAL A 299 4.47 -20.21 7.04
C VAL A 299 5.47 -21.31 7.38
N LEU A 300 4.95 -22.47 7.84
CA LEU A 300 5.76 -23.65 8.12
C LEU A 300 6.13 -24.32 6.79
N VAL A 301 7.42 -24.34 6.48
CA VAL A 301 7.96 -24.84 5.21
C VAL A 301 8.84 -26.07 5.45
N ALA A 302 8.75 -27.04 4.57
CA ALA A 302 9.67 -28.16 4.46
C ALA A 302 10.42 -28.12 3.12
N PHE A 303 11.74 -28.31 3.15
CA PHE A 303 12.57 -28.40 1.96
C PHE A 303 12.78 -29.86 1.57
N MET A 304 11.91 -30.38 0.75
CA MET A 304 11.97 -31.76 0.26
C MET A 304 11.35 -31.91 -1.13
N PRO A 305 11.84 -32.82 -1.98
CA PRO A 305 11.12 -33.16 -3.19
C PRO A 305 9.84 -33.94 -2.85
N TRP A 306 8.73 -33.63 -3.50
CA TRP A 306 7.46 -34.32 -3.24
C TRP A 306 6.77 -34.72 -4.54
N ARG A 307 6.83 -35.98 -4.90
CA ARG A 307 6.13 -36.61 -6.05
C ARG A 307 6.21 -35.83 -7.36
N GLY A 308 7.23 -35.00 -7.55
CA GLY A 308 7.43 -34.18 -8.74
C GLY A 308 6.54 -32.90 -8.80
N TYR A 309 5.64 -32.68 -7.87
CA TYR A 309 4.76 -31.49 -7.88
C TYR A 309 5.45 -30.20 -7.46
N ASN A 310 6.65 -30.27 -6.94
CA ASN A 310 7.51 -29.12 -6.67
C ASN A 310 8.78 -29.11 -7.53
N PHE A 311 8.73 -29.77 -8.70
CA PHE A 311 9.84 -29.76 -9.65
C PHE A 311 10.18 -28.34 -10.10
N GLU A 312 11.47 -28.02 -10.18
CA GLU A 312 11.99 -26.66 -10.41
C GLU A 312 11.48 -25.67 -9.37
N ASP A 313 10.78 -24.63 -9.79
CA ASP A 313 10.26 -23.53 -8.91
C ASP A 313 8.78 -23.72 -8.55
N ALA A 314 8.21 -24.91 -8.75
CA ALA A 314 6.85 -25.19 -8.36
C ALA A 314 6.70 -25.27 -6.84
N ILE A 315 5.59 -24.74 -6.32
CA ILE A 315 5.28 -24.70 -4.89
C ILE A 315 4.07 -25.58 -4.61
N LEU A 316 4.21 -26.47 -3.65
CA LEU A 316 3.11 -27.27 -3.12
C LEU A 316 2.55 -26.58 -1.87
N VAL A 317 1.25 -26.34 -1.83
CA VAL A 317 0.56 -25.57 -0.78
C VAL A 317 -0.50 -26.41 -0.10
N SER A 318 -0.66 -26.25 1.21
CA SER A 318 -1.74 -26.87 1.98
C SER A 318 -3.07 -26.09 1.80
N GLU A 319 -4.17 -26.81 1.73
CA GLU A 319 -5.53 -26.23 1.71
C GLU A 319 -5.83 -25.37 2.93
N LYS A 320 -5.17 -25.61 4.06
CA LYS A 320 -5.27 -24.79 5.28
C LYS A 320 -5.04 -23.30 5.01
N LEU A 321 -4.04 -22.96 4.19
CA LEU A 321 -3.73 -21.57 3.84
C LEU A 321 -4.86 -20.87 3.07
N VAL A 322 -5.58 -21.63 2.26
CA VAL A 322 -6.73 -21.11 1.50
C VAL A 322 -7.98 -21.04 2.38
N LYS A 323 -8.20 -22.06 3.21
CA LYS A 323 -9.38 -22.18 4.06
C LYS A 323 -9.42 -21.12 5.18
N GLU A 324 -8.28 -20.83 5.79
CA GLU A 324 -8.13 -19.84 6.87
C GLU A 324 -7.88 -18.40 6.36
N ASP A 325 -7.98 -18.15 5.06
CA ASP A 325 -7.78 -16.85 4.43
C ASP A 325 -6.40 -16.23 4.70
N TYR A 326 -5.33 -17.02 4.76
CA TYR A 326 -3.97 -16.53 5.05
C TYR A 326 -3.43 -15.66 3.93
N TYR A 327 -3.68 -16.03 2.67
CA TYR A 327 -3.23 -15.29 1.49
C TYR A 327 -4.39 -14.72 0.68
N THR A 328 -5.52 -14.50 1.30
CA THR A 328 -6.66 -13.85 0.65
C THR A 328 -6.42 -12.36 0.54
N SER A 329 -6.67 -11.81 -0.63
CA SER A 329 -6.55 -10.38 -0.93
C SER A 329 -7.85 -9.81 -1.46
N ILE A 330 -8.05 -8.51 -1.22
CA ILE A 330 -9.21 -7.77 -1.74
C ILE A 330 -8.73 -6.88 -2.86
N HIS A 331 -9.34 -7.02 -4.04
CA HIS A 331 -9.09 -6.19 -5.20
C HIS A 331 -10.33 -5.38 -5.55
N ILE A 332 -10.15 -4.10 -5.83
CA ILE A 332 -11.25 -3.18 -6.16
C ILE A 332 -11.05 -2.70 -7.59
N GLU A 333 -12.00 -3.04 -8.46
CA GLU A 333 -12.05 -2.56 -9.84
C GLU A 333 -12.96 -1.35 -9.96
N GLU A 334 -12.54 -0.39 -10.79
CA GLU A 334 -13.29 0.81 -11.10
C GLU A 334 -13.92 0.67 -12.49
N PHE A 335 -15.21 0.88 -12.56
CA PHE A 335 -15.96 0.95 -13.81
C PHE A 335 -16.54 2.34 -13.97
N GLU A 336 -16.24 2.98 -15.08
CA GLU A 336 -16.62 4.36 -15.38
C GLU A 336 -17.54 4.40 -16.58
N ILE A 337 -18.59 5.21 -16.49
CA ILE A 337 -19.49 5.52 -17.61
C ILE A 337 -19.80 7.00 -17.61
N GLU A 338 -19.81 7.58 -18.80
CA GLU A 338 -20.14 8.98 -19.04
C GLU A 338 -21.42 9.10 -19.86
N ALA A 339 -22.29 10.02 -19.48
CA ALA A 339 -23.40 10.47 -20.30
C ALA A 339 -23.01 11.77 -21.01
N ARG A 340 -23.03 11.75 -22.34
CA ARG A 340 -22.60 12.88 -23.18
C ARG A 340 -23.77 13.51 -23.94
N ASP A 341 -23.64 14.79 -24.25
CA ASP A 341 -24.50 15.44 -25.26
C ASP A 341 -24.08 14.98 -26.65
N THR A 342 -25.03 14.39 -27.39
CA THR A 342 -24.82 13.99 -28.78
C THR A 342 -25.64 14.87 -29.71
N LYS A 343 -25.30 14.89 -31.01
CA LYS A 343 -26.04 15.68 -32.03
C LYS A 343 -27.50 15.24 -32.19
N LEU A 344 -27.85 14.04 -31.73
CA LEU A 344 -29.18 13.44 -31.81
C LEU A 344 -30.01 13.64 -30.53
N GLY A 345 -29.40 14.13 -29.49
CA GLY A 345 -29.97 14.37 -28.18
C GLY A 345 -29.01 13.94 -27.05
N PRO A 346 -29.29 14.30 -25.81
CA PRO A 346 -28.48 13.90 -24.67
C PRO A 346 -28.64 12.41 -24.39
N GLU A 347 -27.54 11.77 -24.01
CA GLU A 347 -27.60 10.42 -23.44
C GLU A 347 -28.19 10.48 -22.02
N GLU A 348 -29.00 9.50 -21.67
CA GLU A 348 -29.69 9.45 -20.39
C GLU A 348 -29.30 8.23 -19.59
N ILE A 349 -29.10 8.40 -18.28
CA ILE A 349 -28.88 7.31 -17.33
C ILE A 349 -30.23 7.01 -16.68
N THR A 350 -30.79 5.82 -16.97
CA THR A 350 -32.10 5.43 -16.54
C THR A 350 -32.20 3.93 -16.31
N ARG A 351 -33.20 3.51 -15.53
CA ARG A 351 -33.56 2.10 -15.35
C ARG A 351 -34.37 1.55 -16.53
N ASP A 352 -35.02 2.40 -17.29
CA ASP A 352 -35.83 2.01 -18.46
C ASP A 352 -34.96 1.66 -19.66
N ILE A 353 -34.45 0.43 -19.67
CA ILE A 353 -33.58 -0.10 -20.72
C ILE A 353 -34.40 -0.99 -21.64
N PRO A 354 -34.37 -0.78 -23.00
CA PRO A 354 -35.10 -1.63 -23.93
C PRO A 354 -34.51 -3.05 -23.98
N ASN A 355 -35.39 -4.05 -24.15
CA ASN A 355 -35.03 -5.46 -24.33
C ASN A 355 -34.24 -6.11 -23.19
N VAL A 356 -34.45 -5.67 -21.96
CA VAL A 356 -33.85 -6.26 -20.76
C VAL A 356 -34.94 -6.81 -19.85
N SER A 357 -34.72 -8.03 -19.32
CA SER A 357 -35.64 -8.64 -18.38
C SER A 357 -35.67 -7.90 -17.03
N GLU A 358 -36.78 -7.89 -16.36
CA GLU A 358 -36.94 -7.23 -15.06
C GLU A 358 -36.06 -7.85 -13.97
N SER A 359 -35.72 -9.13 -14.08
CA SER A 359 -34.76 -9.82 -13.21
C SER A 359 -33.35 -9.25 -13.28
N ALA A 360 -32.90 -8.80 -14.45
CA ALA A 360 -31.60 -8.14 -14.65
C ALA A 360 -31.58 -6.70 -14.09
N LEU A 361 -32.74 -6.08 -13.91
CA LEU A 361 -32.89 -4.72 -13.37
C LEU A 361 -33.11 -4.70 -11.85
N ARG A 362 -33.17 -5.86 -11.21
CA ARG A 362 -33.53 -5.98 -9.78
C ARG A 362 -32.62 -5.17 -8.86
N ASP A 363 -31.32 -5.18 -9.13
CA ASP A 363 -30.30 -4.53 -8.30
C ASP A 363 -30.03 -3.05 -8.67
N LEU A 364 -30.72 -2.53 -9.70
CA LEU A 364 -30.68 -1.13 -10.06
C LEU A 364 -31.70 -0.32 -9.25
N ASP A 365 -31.30 0.87 -8.85
CA ASP A 365 -32.20 1.86 -8.22
C ASP A 365 -33.07 2.59 -9.28
N GLU A 366 -33.92 3.51 -8.83
CA GLU A 366 -34.77 4.32 -9.72
C GLU A 366 -33.94 5.21 -10.68
N SER A 367 -32.70 5.56 -10.31
CA SER A 367 -31.81 6.34 -11.15
C SER A 367 -31.04 5.46 -12.17
N GLY A 368 -31.27 4.16 -12.20
CA GLY A 368 -30.57 3.24 -13.10
C GLY A 368 -29.15 2.87 -12.68
N ILE A 369 -28.77 3.10 -11.43
CA ILE A 369 -27.46 2.83 -10.87
C ILE A 369 -27.57 1.65 -9.90
N ILE A 370 -26.59 0.75 -9.91
CA ILE A 370 -26.58 -0.39 -9.00
C ILE A 370 -26.47 0.05 -7.54
N ARG A 371 -27.19 -0.64 -6.65
CA ARG A 371 -27.15 -0.37 -5.21
C ARG A 371 -25.82 -0.82 -4.61
N ILE A 372 -25.33 -0.13 -3.57
CA ILE A 372 -24.17 -0.53 -2.78
C ILE A 372 -24.52 -1.82 -2.02
N GLY A 373 -23.59 -2.79 -2.00
CA GLY A 373 -23.78 -4.09 -1.38
C GLY A 373 -24.39 -5.14 -2.30
N ALA A 374 -24.74 -4.81 -3.53
CA ALA A 374 -25.21 -5.78 -4.52
C ALA A 374 -24.07 -6.69 -4.98
N THR A 375 -24.35 -7.99 -5.09
CA THR A 375 -23.42 -8.95 -5.68
C THR A 375 -23.57 -8.93 -7.19
N VAL A 376 -22.46 -8.77 -7.90
CA VAL A 376 -22.42 -8.71 -9.37
C VAL A 376 -21.65 -9.90 -9.94
N LYS A 377 -22.12 -10.37 -11.09
CA LYS A 377 -21.50 -11.43 -11.90
C LYS A 377 -21.27 -10.91 -13.30
N GLN A 378 -20.55 -11.70 -14.11
CA GLN A 378 -20.34 -11.39 -15.51
C GLN A 378 -21.66 -11.13 -16.24
N GLY A 379 -21.72 -10.02 -16.96
CA GLY A 379 -22.87 -9.63 -17.77
C GLY A 379 -23.98 -8.86 -17.02
N ASP A 380 -23.90 -8.71 -15.71
CA ASP A 380 -24.83 -7.89 -14.93
C ASP A 380 -24.68 -6.41 -15.26
N ILE A 381 -25.79 -5.68 -15.26
CA ILE A 381 -25.80 -4.25 -15.55
C ILE A 381 -25.41 -3.47 -14.29
N LEU A 382 -24.34 -2.69 -14.38
CA LEU A 382 -23.88 -1.79 -13.32
C LEU A 382 -24.59 -0.44 -13.37
N VAL A 383 -24.69 0.12 -14.58
CA VAL A 383 -25.36 1.41 -14.81
C VAL A 383 -26.15 1.31 -16.10
N GLY A 384 -27.45 1.61 -16.04
CA GLY A 384 -28.31 1.67 -17.22
C GLY A 384 -28.15 2.98 -17.96
N LYS A 385 -27.73 2.93 -19.23
CA LYS A 385 -27.61 4.08 -20.11
C LYS A 385 -28.30 3.81 -21.43
N VAL A 386 -29.02 4.79 -21.93
CA VAL A 386 -29.67 4.77 -23.25
C VAL A 386 -29.13 5.91 -24.11
N THR A 387 -28.85 5.60 -25.36
CA THR A 387 -28.35 6.56 -26.35
C THR A 387 -29.40 6.73 -27.45
N PRO A 388 -29.75 7.98 -27.86
CA PRO A 388 -30.69 8.21 -28.95
C PRO A 388 -30.18 7.58 -30.26
N LYS A 389 -31.08 6.91 -31.00
CA LYS A 389 -30.80 6.42 -32.37
C LYS A 389 -31.03 7.54 -33.38
N GLY A 390 -30.14 7.64 -34.36
CA GLY A 390 -30.40 8.44 -35.57
C GLY A 390 -31.55 7.85 -36.39
N GLU A 391 -32.22 8.70 -37.18
CA GLU A 391 -33.24 8.31 -38.14
C GLU A 391 -32.63 7.31 -39.17
N THR A 392 -32.68 6.06 -38.89
CA THR A 392 -32.58 5.00 -39.89
C THR A 392 -33.96 4.84 -40.51
N GLN A 393 -34.03 4.63 -41.84
CA GLN A 393 -35.28 4.32 -42.49
C GLN A 393 -35.89 3.06 -41.84
N LEU A 394 -36.93 3.28 -41.06
CA LEU A 394 -37.65 2.21 -40.35
C LEU A 394 -38.22 1.21 -41.36
N THR A 395 -37.96 -0.07 -41.14
CA THR A 395 -38.65 -1.13 -41.90
C THR A 395 -40.15 -1.08 -41.62
N PRO A 396 -41.00 -1.56 -42.54
CA PRO A 396 -42.45 -1.59 -42.32
C PRO A 396 -42.85 -2.35 -41.04
N GLU A 397 -42.10 -3.35 -40.66
CA GLU A 397 -42.30 -4.16 -39.46
C GLU A 397 -41.95 -3.36 -38.18
N GLU A 398 -40.89 -2.56 -38.20
CA GLU A 398 -40.52 -1.67 -37.10
C GLU A 398 -41.55 -0.54 -36.91
N LYS A 399 -42.13 -0.01 -37.99
CA LYS A 399 -43.24 0.94 -37.89
C LYS A 399 -44.46 0.33 -37.22
N LEU A 400 -44.74 -0.93 -37.50
CA LEU A 400 -45.89 -1.66 -36.94
C LEU A 400 -45.65 -1.96 -35.46
N LEU A 401 -44.44 -2.36 -35.06
CA LEU A 401 -44.03 -2.55 -33.67
C LEU A 401 -44.08 -1.26 -32.86
N ARG A 402 -43.70 -0.13 -33.46
CA ARG A 402 -43.82 1.20 -32.85
C ARG A 402 -45.28 1.58 -32.56
N ALA A 403 -46.19 1.23 -33.49
CA ALA A 403 -47.63 1.49 -33.31
C ALA A 403 -48.26 0.62 -32.21
N ILE A 404 -47.76 -0.61 -31.98
CA ILE A 404 -48.30 -1.55 -30.99
C ILE A 404 -47.72 -1.34 -29.58
N PHE A 405 -46.42 -1.07 -29.46
CA PHE A 405 -45.68 -1.00 -28.18
C PHE A 405 -45.36 0.40 -27.69
N GLY A 406 -45.75 1.45 -28.42
CA GLY A 406 -45.52 2.87 -28.11
C GLY A 406 -44.19 3.42 -28.60
N GLU A 407 -44.08 4.74 -28.66
CA GLU A 407 -42.94 5.45 -29.27
C GLU A 407 -41.57 5.22 -28.64
N LYS A 408 -41.52 4.79 -27.38
CA LYS A 408 -40.24 4.66 -26.65
C LYS A 408 -39.37 3.46 -27.04
N ALA A 409 -39.93 2.39 -27.57
CA ALA A 409 -39.20 1.15 -27.83
C ALA A 409 -38.29 1.17 -29.09
N GLY A 410 -38.39 2.21 -29.94
CA GLY A 410 -37.64 2.32 -31.19
C GLY A 410 -36.58 3.41 -31.26
N ASP A 411 -36.60 4.38 -30.34
CA ASP A 411 -35.84 5.61 -30.47
C ASP A 411 -34.50 5.61 -29.72
N VAL A 412 -34.27 4.64 -28.85
CA VAL A 412 -33.08 4.56 -28.02
C VAL A 412 -32.36 3.22 -28.16
N ARG A 413 -31.06 3.26 -28.08
CA ARG A 413 -30.18 2.09 -28.04
C ARG A 413 -29.65 1.88 -26.63
N ASP A 414 -29.60 0.61 -26.18
CA ASP A 414 -28.93 0.21 -24.94
C ASP A 414 -27.39 0.43 -25.06
N ALA A 415 -26.86 1.29 -24.21
CA ALA A 415 -25.42 1.55 -24.06
C ALA A 415 -24.98 1.37 -22.59
N SER A 416 -25.69 0.51 -21.85
CA SER A 416 -25.45 0.26 -20.42
C SER A 416 -24.08 -0.30 -20.15
N LEU A 417 -23.51 0.07 -19.02
CA LEU A 417 -22.28 -0.50 -18.51
C LEU A 417 -22.57 -1.89 -17.92
N LYS A 418 -21.96 -2.92 -18.49
CA LYS A 418 -22.06 -4.31 -18.03
C LYS A 418 -20.77 -4.78 -17.43
N THR A 419 -20.86 -5.70 -16.47
CA THR A 419 -19.69 -6.30 -15.83
C THR A 419 -18.89 -7.13 -16.84
N PRO A 420 -17.58 -6.86 -17.01
CA PRO A 420 -16.71 -7.62 -17.89
C PRO A 420 -16.55 -9.08 -17.47
N PRO A 421 -16.09 -9.98 -18.36
CA PRO A 421 -15.78 -11.36 -18.02
C PRO A 421 -14.69 -11.47 -16.93
N GLY A 422 -14.84 -12.45 -16.03
CA GLY A 422 -13.87 -12.73 -14.98
C GLY A 422 -14.01 -11.87 -13.72
N ILE A 423 -15.06 -11.03 -13.63
CA ILE A 423 -15.33 -10.19 -12.46
C ILE A 423 -16.57 -10.72 -11.75
N GLU A 424 -16.38 -11.13 -10.51
CA GLU A 424 -17.43 -11.54 -9.59
C GLU A 424 -17.13 -10.93 -8.22
N GLY A 425 -18.01 -10.06 -7.73
CA GLY A 425 -17.76 -9.35 -6.50
C GLY A 425 -18.96 -8.59 -5.97
N THR A 426 -18.71 -7.69 -5.04
CA THR A 426 -19.71 -6.87 -4.38
C THR A 426 -19.43 -5.39 -4.62
N VAL A 427 -20.47 -4.61 -4.91
CA VAL A 427 -20.35 -3.16 -5.07
C VAL A 427 -20.09 -2.52 -3.70
N VAL A 428 -18.95 -1.85 -3.54
CA VAL A 428 -18.56 -1.20 -2.27
C VAL A 428 -18.82 0.29 -2.26
N ASP A 429 -18.71 0.95 -3.40
CA ASP A 429 -18.91 2.40 -3.50
C ASP A 429 -19.41 2.80 -4.89
N VAL A 430 -20.12 3.90 -4.96
CA VAL A 430 -20.59 4.53 -6.20
C VAL A 430 -20.42 6.03 -6.08
N LYS A 431 -19.68 6.64 -7.00
CA LYS A 431 -19.51 8.08 -7.08
C LYS A 431 -20.25 8.63 -8.29
N ILE A 432 -20.99 9.69 -8.07
CA ILE A 432 -21.80 10.36 -9.09
C ILE A 432 -21.29 11.80 -9.21
N PHE A 433 -20.85 12.17 -10.40
CA PHE A 433 -20.39 13.52 -10.73
C PHE A 433 -21.38 14.14 -11.70
N SER A 434 -21.88 15.32 -11.38
CA SER A 434 -22.84 16.04 -12.21
C SER A 434 -22.28 17.41 -12.59
N ARG A 435 -22.50 17.82 -13.84
CA ARG A 435 -22.08 19.13 -14.34
C ARG A 435 -22.79 20.26 -13.58
N LYS A 436 -22.10 21.38 -13.40
CA LYS A 436 -22.68 22.61 -12.84
C LYS A 436 -23.95 23.04 -13.60
N GLY A 437 -25.05 23.28 -12.86
CA GLY A 437 -26.32 23.72 -13.44
C GLY A 437 -27.26 22.62 -13.95
N VAL A 438 -26.90 21.36 -13.80
CA VAL A 438 -27.80 20.21 -14.05
C VAL A 438 -28.47 19.78 -12.74
N GLU A 439 -29.75 19.43 -12.80
CA GLU A 439 -30.50 18.96 -11.65
C GLU A 439 -29.91 17.63 -11.12
N LYS A 440 -29.54 17.60 -9.83
CA LYS A 440 -28.94 16.43 -9.20
C LYS A 440 -30.01 15.38 -8.90
N ASP A 441 -29.71 14.12 -9.15
CA ASP A 441 -30.59 13.00 -8.83
C ASP A 441 -30.79 12.84 -7.32
N LEU A 442 -31.87 12.14 -6.94
CA LEU A 442 -32.17 11.83 -5.53
C LEU A 442 -31.01 11.12 -4.81
N ARG A 443 -30.34 10.19 -5.51
CA ARG A 443 -29.19 9.49 -4.96
C ARG A 443 -27.95 10.37 -4.77
N ALA A 444 -27.67 11.26 -5.71
CA ALA A 444 -26.58 12.24 -5.59
C ALA A 444 -26.82 13.17 -4.39
N LYS A 445 -28.06 13.65 -4.20
CA LYS A 445 -28.45 14.46 -3.04
C LYS A 445 -28.28 13.70 -1.73
N ALA A 446 -28.70 12.42 -1.65
CA ALA A 446 -28.55 11.60 -0.45
C ALA A 446 -27.07 11.34 -0.09
N ILE A 447 -26.19 11.18 -1.07
CA ILE A 447 -24.75 11.01 -0.84
C ILE A 447 -24.16 12.33 -0.28
N GLU A 448 -24.51 13.48 -0.85
CA GLU A 448 -24.08 14.78 -0.36
C GLU A 448 -24.57 15.07 1.07
N GLU A 449 -25.84 14.79 1.36
CA GLU A 449 -26.41 14.92 2.71
C GLU A 449 -25.65 14.07 3.74
N THR A 450 -25.33 12.83 3.40
CA THR A 450 -24.54 11.93 4.27
C THR A 450 -23.14 12.47 4.53
N GLU A 451 -22.49 13.07 3.51
CA GLU A 451 -21.16 13.68 3.65
C GLU A 451 -21.21 14.94 4.52
N ILE A 452 -22.22 15.78 4.33
CA ILE A 452 -22.45 16.97 5.15
C ILE A 452 -22.74 16.59 6.62
N GLU A 453 -23.56 15.57 6.88
CA GLU A 453 -23.82 15.09 8.23
C GLU A 453 -22.56 14.57 8.92
N ARG A 454 -21.72 13.84 8.18
CA ARG A 454 -20.43 13.34 8.68
C ARG A 454 -19.49 14.49 9.04
N MET A 455 -19.43 15.51 8.21
CA MET A 455 -18.62 16.70 8.45
C MET A 455 -19.14 17.47 9.68
N ASN A 456 -20.45 17.69 9.79
CA ASN A 456 -21.06 18.37 10.92
C ASN A 456 -20.79 17.65 12.25
N ARG A 457 -20.86 16.30 12.25
CA ARG A 457 -20.52 15.49 13.43
C ARG A 457 -19.07 15.71 13.87
N ASN A 458 -18.13 15.74 12.95
CA ASN A 458 -16.71 15.97 13.26
C ASN A 458 -16.50 17.36 13.89
N ILE A 459 -17.15 18.37 13.34
CA ILE A 459 -17.06 19.75 13.87
C ILE A 459 -17.68 19.86 15.25
N GLN A 460 -18.84 19.23 15.48
CA GLN A 460 -19.47 19.21 16.80
C GLN A 460 -18.58 18.56 17.87
N ASP A 461 -17.91 17.44 17.52
CA ASP A 461 -16.98 16.79 18.44
C ASP A 461 -15.74 17.67 18.71
N GLU A 462 -15.19 18.36 17.71
CA GLU A 462 -14.07 19.28 17.89
C GLU A 462 -14.48 20.47 18.78
N ILE A 463 -15.65 21.06 18.55
CA ILE A 463 -16.20 22.13 19.39
C ILE A 463 -16.41 21.65 20.82
N ARG A 464 -16.94 20.45 21.05
CA ARG A 464 -17.11 19.85 22.37
C ARG A 464 -15.76 19.76 23.08
N ILE A 465 -14.75 19.23 22.45
CA ILE A 465 -13.42 19.04 23.03
C ILE A 465 -12.74 20.39 23.33
N ILE A 466 -12.87 21.38 22.44
CA ILE A 466 -12.35 22.74 22.67
C ILE A 466 -13.01 23.34 23.91
N ASN A 467 -14.33 23.21 24.05
CA ASN A 467 -15.07 23.72 25.20
C ASN A 467 -14.67 23.00 26.49
N GLU A 468 -14.52 21.68 26.47
CA GLU A 468 -14.07 20.91 27.63
C GLU A 468 -12.65 21.25 28.03
N ALA A 469 -11.73 21.41 27.06
CA ALA A 469 -10.35 21.81 27.31
C ALA A 469 -10.29 23.26 27.90
N ARG A 470 -11.08 24.17 27.34
CA ARG A 470 -11.24 25.53 27.90
C ARG A 470 -11.74 25.49 29.33
N ASN A 471 -12.82 24.75 29.61
CA ASN A 471 -13.40 24.65 30.92
C ASN A 471 -12.43 24.03 31.94
N LYS A 472 -11.63 23.02 31.52
CA LYS A 472 -10.57 22.44 32.35
C LYS A 472 -9.53 23.50 32.75
N LYS A 473 -9.05 24.30 31.79
CA LYS A 473 -8.05 25.35 32.08
C LYS A 473 -8.61 26.47 32.92
N ILE A 474 -9.84 26.88 32.68
CA ILE A 474 -10.52 27.84 33.53
C ILE A 474 -10.61 27.30 34.95
N ALA A 475 -10.92 26.01 35.15
CA ALA A 475 -10.92 25.35 36.44
C ALA A 475 -9.54 25.37 37.13
N GLU A 476 -8.47 25.14 36.35
CA GLU A 476 -7.08 25.21 36.86
C GLU A 476 -6.69 26.60 37.30
N VAL A 477 -6.99 27.63 36.50
CA VAL A 477 -6.77 29.04 36.85
C VAL A 477 -7.55 29.41 38.11
N LEU A 478 -8.79 28.96 38.21
CA LEU A 478 -9.67 29.27 39.35
C LEU A 478 -9.41 28.41 40.59
N SER A 479 -8.69 27.32 40.49
CA SER A 479 -8.42 26.38 41.60
C SER A 479 -7.64 27.02 42.74
N GLY A 480 -6.85 28.09 42.46
CA GLY A 480 -6.11 28.89 43.45
C GLY A 480 -6.89 30.06 44.03
N GLU A 481 -8.02 30.43 43.44
CA GLU A 481 -8.78 31.61 43.76
C GLU A 481 -10.04 31.29 44.59
N LYS A 482 -10.40 32.17 45.49
CA LYS A 482 -11.66 32.11 46.27
C LYS A 482 -12.67 33.12 45.71
N MET A 483 -13.89 32.68 45.46
CA MET A 483 -14.96 33.56 44.98
C MET A 483 -15.22 34.73 45.97
N GLN A 484 -15.18 35.95 45.47
CA GLN A 484 -15.39 37.16 46.28
C GLN A 484 -16.88 37.43 46.55
N ARG A 485 -17.81 36.93 45.68
CA ARG A 485 -19.27 37.04 45.78
C ARG A 485 -19.93 35.77 45.32
N ASP A 486 -21.21 35.60 45.60
CA ASP A 486 -22.03 34.48 45.06
C ASP A 486 -22.19 34.61 43.55
N VAL A 487 -22.08 33.49 42.83
CA VAL A 487 -22.32 33.39 41.39
C VAL A 487 -23.75 32.85 41.19
N VAL A 488 -24.57 33.67 40.55
CA VAL A 488 -26.00 33.37 40.32
C VAL A 488 -26.21 33.18 38.82
N ASP A 489 -26.92 32.14 38.43
CA ASP A 489 -27.34 31.95 37.04
C ASP A 489 -28.29 33.06 36.60
N PHE A 490 -27.94 33.78 35.54
CA PHE A 490 -28.74 34.90 35.04
C PHE A 490 -30.12 34.48 34.47
N LYS A 491 -30.34 33.19 34.18
CA LYS A 491 -31.58 32.68 33.62
C LYS A 491 -32.53 32.12 34.69
N SER A 492 -31.99 31.31 35.61
CA SER A 492 -32.79 30.62 36.63
C SER A 492 -32.84 31.34 38.00
N GLY A 493 -31.90 32.25 38.25
CA GLY A 493 -31.77 32.93 39.54
C GLY A 493 -31.25 32.03 40.67
N GLU A 494 -30.81 30.82 40.37
CA GLU A 494 -30.22 29.90 41.33
C GLU A 494 -28.76 30.24 41.62
N THR A 495 -28.32 30.12 42.87
CA THR A 495 -26.93 30.31 43.25
C THR A 495 -26.11 29.07 42.87
N LEU A 496 -25.26 29.19 41.86
CA LEU A 496 -24.42 28.10 41.37
C LEU A 496 -23.17 27.86 42.22
N VAL A 497 -22.56 28.94 42.74
CA VAL A 497 -21.37 28.87 43.61
C VAL A 497 -21.51 29.93 44.70
N LYS A 498 -21.28 29.56 45.97
CA LYS A 498 -21.30 30.47 47.12
C LYS A 498 -19.97 31.15 47.33
N LYS A 499 -20.00 32.33 47.98
CA LYS A 499 -18.80 33.06 48.38
C LYS A 499 -17.85 32.20 49.21
N GLY A 500 -16.59 32.11 48.76
CA GLY A 500 -15.53 31.34 49.41
C GLY A 500 -15.45 29.87 49.01
N GLU A 501 -16.38 29.36 48.21
CA GLU A 501 -16.31 28.01 47.60
C GLU A 501 -15.36 27.99 46.39
N LYS A 502 -14.74 26.81 46.14
CA LYS A 502 -13.96 26.56 44.92
C LYS A 502 -14.90 26.12 43.82
N VAL A 503 -14.62 26.56 42.61
CA VAL A 503 -15.44 26.22 41.44
C VAL A 503 -14.97 24.89 40.84
N ASP A 504 -15.90 23.95 40.75
CA ASP A 504 -15.65 22.67 40.10
C ASP A 504 -15.83 22.75 38.58
N ARG A 505 -15.18 21.83 37.87
CA ARG A 505 -15.24 21.70 36.42
C ARG A 505 -16.67 21.56 35.86
N GLU A 506 -17.54 20.84 36.56
CA GLU A 506 -18.95 20.66 36.16
C GLU A 506 -19.74 21.97 36.27
N THR A 507 -19.46 22.77 37.29
CA THR A 507 -20.09 24.08 37.50
C THR A 507 -19.67 25.06 36.38
N ILE A 508 -18.40 25.08 36.01
CA ILE A 508 -17.90 25.88 34.87
C ILE A 508 -18.56 25.51 33.55
N GLY A 509 -18.82 24.23 33.33
CA GLY A 509 -19.51 23.74 32.13
C GLY A 509 -20.97 24.22 32.01
N LYS A 510 -21.60 24.55 33.12
CA LYS A 510 -23.00 25.07 33.17
C LYS A 510 -23.09 26.59 33.03
N LEU A 511 -21.97 27.31 33.23
CA LEU A 511 -21.92 28.76 33.14
C LEU A 511 -21.90 29.25 31.70
N SER A 512 -22.74 30.21 31.42
CA SER A 512 -22.75 30.90 30.10
C SER A 512 -21.51 31.79 29.94
N ARG A 513 -21.21 32.23 28.73
CA ARG A 513 -20.12 33.17 28.42
C ARG A 513 -20.17 34.43 29.32
N ARG A 514 -21.35 35.00 29.49
CA ARG A 514 -21.53 36.22 30.25
C ARG A 514 -21.23 35.98 31.72
N GLU A 515 -21.58 34.86 32.26
CA GLU A 515 -21.32 34.44 33.63
C GLU A 515 -19.85 34.17 33.87
N LEU A 516 -19.17 33.49 32.92
CA LEU A 516 -17.72 33.25 32.96
C LEU A 516 -16.91 34.56 32.96
N LEU A 517 -17.31 35.56 32.17
CA LEU A 517 -16.66 36.87 32.12
C LEU A 517 -16.98 37.74 33.33
N ALA A 518 -18.09 37.47 34.02
CA ALA A 518 -18.54 38.20 35.20
C ALA A 518 -18.11 37.57 36.54
N LEU A 519 -17.26 36.51 36.49
CA LEU A 519 -16.79 35.83 37.70
C LEU A 519 -16.11 36.82 38.69
N PRO A 520 -16.46 36.79 39.96
CA PRO A 520 -15.90 37.68 41.01
C PRO A 520 -14.56 37.13 41.54
N VAL A 521 -13.52 37.19 40.69
CA VAL A 521 -12.13 36.72 40.93
C VAL A 521 -11.16 37.88 40.81
N SER A 522 -9.88 37.68 41.12
CA SER A 522 -8.83 38.67 40.91
C SER A 522 -8.77 39.20 39.48
N GLU A 523 -8.23 40.41 39.31
CA GLU A 523 -8.19 41.06 37.99
C GLU A 523 -7.31 40.28 37.00
N ASP A 524 -6.18 39.73 37.48
CA ASP A 524 -5.27 38.89 36.69
C ASP A 524 -5.94 37.58 36.23
N ALA A 525 -6.63 36.88 37.13
CA ALA A 525 -7.35 35.65 36.79
C ALA A 525 -8.51 35.89 35.80
N ARG A 526 -9.18 37.08 35.93
CA ARG A 526 -10.26 37.49 35.01
C ARG A 526 -9.71 37.75 33.60
N GLU A 527 -8.55 38.35 33.46
CA GLU A 527 -7.91 38.64 32.19
C GLU A 527 -7.44 37.36 31.52
N GLU A 528 -6.90 36.41 32.27
CA GLU A 528 -6.57 35.07 31.78
C GLU A 528 -7.82 34.31 31.29
N VAL A 529 -8.89 34.28 32.05
CA VAL A 529 -10.17 33.65 31.66
C VAL A 529 -10.74 34.31 30.42
N ARG A 530 -10.69 35.63 30.30
CA ARG A 530 -11.12 36.35 29.10
C ARG A 530 -10.32 35.94 27.87
N THR A 531 -9.01 35.90 27.99
CA THR A 531 -8.11 35.50 26.91
C THR A 531 -8.39 34.04 26.43
N LEU A 532 -8.60 33.12 27.36
CA LEU A 532 -8.96 31.76 27.09
C LEU A 532 -10.30 31.61 26.34
N ILE A 533 -11.30 32.41 26.74
CA ILE A 533 -12.60 32.43 26.07
C ILE A 533 -12.47 33.00 24.67
N GLU A 534 -11.80 34.13 24.48
CA GLU A 534 -11.60 34.73 23.15
C GLU A 534 -10.82 33.82 22.20
N GLN A 535 -9.79 33.16 22.68
CA GLN A 535 -9.03 32.20 21.89
C GLN A 535 -9.90 31.00 21.44
N SER A 536 -10.69 30.44 22.38
CA SER A 536 -11.58 29.32 22.07
C SER A 536 -12.66 29.70 21.05
N GLU A 537 -13.24 30.86 21.18
CA GLU A 537 -14.28 31.39 20.26
C GLU A 537 -13.72 31.67 18.86
N ASN A 538 -12.53 32.27 18.77
CA ASN A 538 -11.86 32.50 17.50
C ASN A 538 -11.57 31.18 16.79
N ARG A 539 -11.15 30.14 17.52
CA ARG A 539 -10.93 28.82 16.96
C ARG A 539 -12.22 28.19 16.44
N ILE A 540 -13.30 28.26 17.23
CA ILE A 540 -14.62 27.74 16.83
C ILE A 540 -15.12 28.46 15.58
N LYS A 541 -15.00 29.79 15.53
CA LYS A 541 -15.41 30.58 14.37
C LYS A 541 -14.66 30.21 13.08
N VAL A 542 -13.35 29.95 13.18
CA VAL A 542 -12.55 29.48 12.04
C VAL A 542 -13.02 28.10 11.57
N LEU A 543 -13.38 27.20 12.49
CA LEU A 543 -13.90 25.87 12.15
C LEU A 543 -15.27 25.97 11.45
N GLU A 544 -16.17 26.79 11.96
CA GLU A 544 -17.49 27.03 11.35
C GLU A 544 -17.38 27.65 9.95
N GLN A 545 -16.45 28.61 9.76
CA GLN A 545 -16.19 29.19 8.43
C GLN A 545 -15.69 28.16 7.43
N LYS A 546 -14.72 27.34 7.81
CA LYS A 546 -14.21 26.25 6.95
C LYS A 546 -15.29 25.22 6.61
N ALA A 547 -16.21 24.99 7.55
CA ALA A 547 -17.35 24.10 7.31
C ALA A 547 -18.30 24.65 6.26
N GLU A 548 -18.62 25.94 6.35
CA GLU A 548 -19.53 26.57 5.39
C GLU A 548 -18.91 26.68 4.01
N GLU A 549 -17.62 27.03 3.87
CA GLU A 549 -16.88 27.01 2.61
C GLU A 549 -16.93 25.62 1.97
N ARG A 550 -16.70 24.56 2.76
CA ARG A 550 -16.72 23.18 2.24
C ARG A 550 -18.12 22.76 1.79
N ARG A 551 -19.15 23.18 2.51
CA ARG A 551 -20.55 22.92 2.15
C ARG A 551 -20.92 23.60 0.84
N GLU A 552 -20.58 24.88 0.67
CA GLU A 552 -20.79 25.58 -0.56
C GLU A 552 -20.09 24.90 -1.75
N ASP A 553 -18.87 24.40 -1.56
CA ASP A 553 -18.14 23.70 -2.61
C ASP A 553 -18.85 22.40 -3.05
N LEU A 554 -19.43 21.65 -2.11
CA LEU A 554 -20.22 20.44 -2.40
C LEU A 554 -21.50 20.78 -3.19
N GLU A 555 -22.13 21.92 -2.90
CA GLU A 555 -23.36 22.34 -3.57
C GLU A 555 -23.12 22.86 -5.00
N LYS A 556 -21.94 23.42 -5.31
CA LYS A 556 -21.61 24.05 -6.60
C LYS A 556 -21.59 23.10 -7.81
N GLY A 557 -21.48 21.78 -7.58
CA GLY A 557 -21.32 20.75 -8.64
C GLY A 557 -19.90 20.67 -9.21
N ASP A 558 -19.67 19.67 -10.04
CA ASP A 558 -18.33 19.24 -10.48
C ASP A 558 -17.93 19.88 -11.82
N GLU A 559 -16.62 20.05 -12.04
CA GLU A 559 -16.05 20.43 -13.34
C GLU A 559 -15.79 19.15 -14.15
N LEU A 560 -16.65 18.90 -15.13
CA LEU A 560 -16.53 17.77 -16.03
C LEU A 560 -15.94 18.20 -17.38
N PRO A 561 -15.34 17.25 -18.15
CA PRO A 561 -14.88 17.53 -19.52
C PRO A 561 -15.99 18.10 -20.42
N PRO A 562 -15.66 18.89 -21.44
CA PRO A 562 -16.65 19.45 -22.34
C PRO A 562 -17.52 18.39 -23.01
N GLY A 563 -18.85 18.60 -23.00
CA GLY A 563 -19.81 17.65 -23.57
C GLY A 563 -20.27 16.51 -22.64
N VAL A 564 -19.65 16.33 -21.47
CA VAL A 564 -20.08 15.37 -20.46
C VAL A 564 -21.11 16.01 -19.55
N ILE A 565 -22.27 15.38 -19.41
CA ILE A 565 -23.36 15.86 -18.54
C ILE A 565 -23.19 15.24 -17.16
N LYS A 566 -22.92 13.92 -17.10
CA LYS A 566 -22.86 13.11 -15.90
C LYS A 566 -21.84 12.02 -16.07
N MET A 567 -21.09 11.75 -15.00
CA MET A 567 -20.11 10.66 -14.92
C MET A 567 -20.42 9.83 -13.69
N ILE A 568 -20.43 8.52 -13.84
CA ILE A 568 -20.64 7.59 -12.75
C ILE A 568 -19.46 6.63 -12.68
N LYS A 569 -18.91 6.46 -11.47
CA LYS A 569 -17.86 5.51 -11.16
C LYS A 569 -18.40 4.49 -10.17
N VAL A 570 -18.35 3.22 -10.55
CA VAL A 570 -18.78 2.09 -9.72
C VAL A 570 -17.56 1.31 -9.30
N TYR A 571 -17.44 1.06 -8.00
CA TYR A 571 -16.33 0.29 -7.43
C TYR A 571 -16.83 -1.08 -6.99
N VAL A 572 -16.22 -2.12 -7.55
CA VAL A 572 -16.56 -3.53 -7.25
C VAL A 572 -15.38 -4.17 -6.55
N ALA A 573 -15.60 -4.68 -5.36
CA ALA A 573 -14.59 -5.41 -4.60
C ALA A 573 -14.70 -6.91 -4.84
N MET A 574 -13.57 -7.53 -5.08
CA MET A 574 -13.43 -8.97 -5.26
C MET A 574 -12.52 -9.54 -4.20
N LYS A 575 -12.93 -10.65 -3.60
CA LYS A 575 -12.11 -11.42 -2.65
C LYS A 575 -11.40 -12.53 -3.41
N ARG A 576 -10.10 -12.42 -3.58
CA ARG A 576 -9.28 -13.40 -4.31
C ARG A 576 -8.51 -14.26 -3.33
N LYS A 577 -8.85 -15.54 -3.28
CA LYS A 577 -8.12 -16.55 -2.54
C LYS A 577 -6.91 -17.03 -3.32
N LEU A 578 -5.99 -17.67 -2.63
CA LEU A 578 -4.86 -18.30 -3.26
C LEU A 578 -5.33 -19.44 -4.18
N SER A 579 -4.86 -19.47 -5.42
CA SER A 579 -5.23 -20.46 -6.42
C SER A 579 -4.00 -21.05 -7.12
N VAL A 580 -4.17 -22.22 -7.75
CA VAL A 580 -3.12 -22.83 -8.57
C VAL A 580 -2.75 -21.88 -9.72
N GLY A 581 -1.45 -21.69 -9.92
CA GLY A 581 -0.92 -20.76 -10.92
C GLY A 581 -0.56 -19.38 -10.39
N ASP A 582 -0.92 -19.05 -9.15
CA ASP A 582 -0.50 -17.81 -8.50
C ASP A 582 1.00 -17.84 -8.18
N LYS A 583 1.64 -16.69 -8.29
CA LYS A 583 3.07 -16.53 -8.00
C LYS A 583 3.28 -16.14 -6.54
N MET A 584 4.12 -16.90 -5.86
CA MET A 584 4.59 -16.62 -4.51
C MET A 584 6.11 -16.47 -4.48
N ALA A 585 6.61 -15.73 -3.54
CA ALA A 585 8.04 -15.54 -3.34
C ALA A 585 8.39 -15.29 -1.87
N GLY A 586 9.61 -15.65 -1.49
CA GLY A 586 10.24 -15.15 -0.27
C GLY A 586 10.99 -13.86 -0.51
N ARG A 587 11.75 -13.42 0.51
CA ARG A 587 12.58 -12.20 0.43
C ARG A 587 13.95 -12.42 -0.23
N HIS A 588 14.35 -13.67 -0.46
CA HIS A 588 15.69 -14.08 -0.93
C HIS A 588 15.75 -14.37 -2.43
N GLY A 589 14.81 -13.87 -3.22
CA GLY A 589 14.74 -14.17 -4.64
C GLY A 589 14.21 -15.57 -4.98
N ASN A 590 13.72 -16.31 -4.01
CA ASN A 590 13.10 -17.62 -4.15
C ASN A 590 11.65 -17.47 -4.62
N LYS A 591 11.45 -17.32 -5.92
CA LYS A 591 10.12 -17.21 -6.56
C LYS A 591 9.62 -18.57 -7.04
N GLY A 592 8.32 -18.75 -6.99
CA GLY A 592 7.70 -19.96 -7.51
C GLY A 592 6.23 -19.79 -7.84
N VAL A 593 5.67 -20.75 -8.54
CA VAL A 593 4.27 -20.81 -8.93
C VAL A 593 3.61 -22.00 -8.26
N ILE A 594 2.41 -21.82 -7.74
CA ILE A 594 1.65 -22.88 -7.08
C ILE A 594 1.25 -23.93 -8.12
N SER A 595 1.73 -25.15 -7.93
CA SER A 595 1.40 -26.30 -8.80
C SER A 595 0.16 -27.04 -8.35
N ARG A 596 0.00 -27.21 -7.03
CA ARG A 596 -1.11 -27.93 -6.45
C ARG A 596 -1.43 -27.44 -5.04
N ILE A 597 -2.69 -27.49 -4.69
CA ILE A 597 -3.21 -27.28 -3.33
C ILE A 597 -3.69 -28.63 -2.84
N LEU A 598 -3.05 -29.15 -1.78
CA LEU A 598 -3.38 -30.45 -1.20
C LEU A 598 -4.28 -30.28 0.04
N PRO A 599 -5.19 -31.25 0.30
CA PRO A 599 -5.86 -31.35 1.57
C PRO A 599 -4.86 -31.41 2.73
N GLU A 600 -5.23 -30.91 3.89
CA GLU A 600 -4.37 -30.82 5.07
C GLU A 600 -3.87 -32.21 5.53
N GLU A 601 -4.73 -33.22 5.46
CA GLU A 601 -4.41 -34.61 5.80
C GLU A 601 -3.38 -35.28 4.89
N ASP A 602 -3.24 -34.82 3.63
CA ASP A 602 -2.30 -35.39 2.67
C ASP A 602 -0.91 -34.75 2.72
N MET A 603 -0.80 -33.63 3.47
CA MET A 603 0.49 -32.95 3.63
C MET A 603 1.44 -33.72 4.55
N PRO A 604 2.76 -33.65 4.32
CA PRO A 604 3.75 -34.14 5.28
C PRO A 604 3.53 -33.49 6.65
N TYR A 605 3.75 -34.22 7.72
CA TYR A 605 3.56 -33.73 9.08
C TYR A 605 4.74 -34.06 10.01
N LEU A 606 4.92 -33.24 11.02
CA LEU A 606 5.93 -33.37 12.08
C LEU A 606 5.54 -34.49 13.07
N PRO A 607 6.47 -34.98 13.89
CA PRO A 607 6.20 -36.01 14.92
C PRO A 607 5.11 -35.62 15.93
N ASP A 608 4.86 -34.32 16.11
CA ASP A 608 3.79 -33.78 16.96
C ASP A 608 2.40 -33.75 16.27
N GLY A 609 2.33 -34.16 15.00
CA GLY A 609 1.11 -34.16 14.20
C GLY A 609 0.83 -32.88 13.47
N THR A 610 1.69 -31.86 13.57
CA THR A 610 1.48 -30.58 12.88
C THR A 610 1.79 -30.72 11.38
N PRO A 611 0.83 -30.47 10.47
CA PRO A 611 1.08 -30.56 9.03
C PRO A 611 1.93 -29.39 8.54
N VAL A 612 2.77 -29.65 7.54
CA VAL A 612 3.55 -28.63 6.85
C VAL A 612 2.62 -27.81 5.93
N GLU A 613 2.81 -26.51 5.87
CA GLU A 613 1.95 -25.61 5.10
C GLU A 613 2.40 -25.42 3.66
N ILE A 614 3.72 -25.42 3.42
CA ILE A 614 4.32 -25.31 2.09
C ILE A 614 5.47 -26.29 1.94
N VAL A 615 5.61 -26.92 0.78
CA VAL A 615 6.75 -27.78 0.45
C VAL A 615 7.52 -27.17 -0.72
N LEU A 616 8.79 -26.90 -0.50
CA LEU A 616 9.71 -26.30 -1.47
C LEU A 616 10.76 -27.33 -1.93
N ASN A 617 11.21 -27.19 -3.18
CA ASN A 617 12.26 -28.02 -3.72
C ASN A 617 13.65 -27.58 -3.19
N PRO A 618 14.40 -28.45 -2.54
CA PRO A 618 15.74 -28.12 -2.04
C PRO A 618 16.76 -27.83 -3.16
N LEU A 619 16.56 -28.36 -4.38
CA LEU A 619 17.42 -28.09 -5.53
C LEU A 619 17.43 -26.62 -5.98
N GLY A 620 16.42 -25.85 -5.57
CA GLY A 620 16.35 -24.43 -5.83
C GLY A 620 17.33 -23.56 -5.01
N VAL A 621 18.04 -24.12 -4.04
CA VAL A 621 18.95 -23.37 -3.16
C VAL A 621 20.41 -23.40 -3.65
N PRO A 622 21.06 -24.54 -3.93
CA PRO A 622 22.49 -24.58 -4.18
C PRO A 622 22.92 -23.80 -5.44
N SER A 623 22.18 -23.96 -6.53
CA SER A 623 22.49 -23.30 -7.81
C SER A 623 22.31 -21.77 -7.77
N ARG A 624 21.49 -21.28 -6.88
CA ARG A 624 21.13 -19.86 -6.75
C ARG A 624 21.89 -19.14 -5.66
N MET A 625 22.60 -19.90 -4.80
CA MET A 625 23.46 -19.35 -3.75
C MET A 625 22.74 -18.35 -2.81
N ASN A 626 21.47 -18.55 -2.56
CA ASN A 626 20.67 -17.74 -1.63
C ASN A 626 20.48 -18.48 -0.29
N VAL A 627 21.58 -18.70 0.42
CA VAL A 627 21.62 -19.46 1.69
C VAL A 627 20.87 -18.72 2.82
N GLY A 628 20.71 -17.44 2.73
CA GLY A 628 19.98 -16.62 3.70
C GLY A 628 18.57 -17.12 4.00
N GLN A 629 17.87 -17.71 3.02
CA GLN A 629 16.56 -18.33 3.22
C GLN A 629 16.58 -19.51 4.20
N ILE A 630 17.65 -20.29 4.21
CA ILE A 630 17.80 -21.44 5.13
C ILE A 630 18.08 -20.92 6.56
N LEU A 631 18.94 -19.92 6.69
CA LEU A 631 19.21 -19.27 7.99
C LEU A 631 17.94 -18.62 8.55
N GLU A 632 17.15 -17.95 7.71
CA GLU A 632 15.83 -17.42 8.07
C GLU A 632 14.88 -18.53 8.55
N THR A 633 14.84 -19.64 7.83
CA THR A 633 13.99 -20.79 8.18
C THR A 633 14.31 -21.35 9.56
N HIS A 634 15.58 -21.56 9.86
CA HIS A 634 16.04 -22.06 11.17
C HIS A 634 15.73 -21.08 12.31
N LEU A 635 16.07 -19.81 12.11
CA LEU A 635 15.81 -18.78 13.13
C LEU A 635 14.30 -18.52 13.30
N GLY A 636 13.54 -18.61 12.22
CA GLY A 636 12.07 -18.49 12.26
C GLY A 636 11.40 -19.62 13.05
N TRP A 637 11.93 -20.84 12.97
CA TRP A 637 11.44 -21.97 13.78
C TRP A 637 11.69 -21.75 15.27
N ALA A 638 12.90 -21.31 15.63
CA ALA A 638 13.22 -20.91 17.00
C ALA A 638 12.33 -19.76 17.49
N ALA A 639 12.14 -18.73 16.67
CA ALA A 639 11.31 -17.56 16.97
C ALA A 639 9.86 -17.95 17.28
N ARG A 640 9.28 -18.82 16.48
CA ARG A 640 7.89 -19.28 16.66
C ARG A 640 7.72 -20.09 17.95
N SER A 641 8.69 -20.97 18.26
CA SER A 641 8.66 -21.79 19.48
C SER A 641 8.85 -20.96 20.75
N LEU A 642 9.69 -19.93 20.71
CA LEU A 642 9.96 -19.04 21.83
C LEU A 642 8.94 -17.88 21.94
N GLY A 643 8.12 -17.66 20.92
CA GLY A 643 7.19 -16.53 20.86
C GLY A 643 7.89 -15.16 20.73
N LEU A 644 9.06 -15.12 20.08
CA LEU A 644 9.89 -13.93 19.93
C LEU A 644 9.91 -13.47 18.46
N HIS A 645 10.20 -12.18 18.26
CA HIS A 645 10.56 -11.61 16.97
C HIS A 645 12.03 -11.20 17.00
N PHE A 646 12.82 -11.68 16.05
CA PHE A 646 14.24 -11.37 15.95
C PHE A 646 14.48 -10.26 14.93
N ALA A 647 15.33 -9.31 15.30
CA ALA A 647 15.86 -8.30 14.39
C ALA A 647 17.31 -8.63 14.06
N THR A 648 17.56 -8.93 12.79
CA THR A 648 18.89 -9.19 12.24
C THR A 648 19.25 -8.10 11.23
N PRO A 649 19.92 -7.02 11.65
CA PRO A 649 20.28 -5.91 10.76
C PRO A 649 21.12 -6.39 9.57
N VAL A 650 20.93 -5.75 8.42
CA VAL A 650 21.71 -6.07 7.21
C VAL A 650 23.19 -5.76 7.43
N PHE A 651 24.06 -6.69 7.05
CA PHE A 651 25.53 -6.70 7.24
C PHE A 651 26.00 -6.74 8.71
N ASP A 652 25.07 -6.90 9.63
CA ASP A 652 25.34 -7.09 11.07
C ASP A 652 24.31 -8.10 11.62
N GLY A 653 24.15 -9.20 10.90
CA GLY A 653 23.17 -10.24 11.20
C GLY A 653 23.65 -11.25 12.24
N ALA A 654 22.75 -12.14 12.65
CA ALA A 654 23.06 -13.24 13.58
C ALA A 654 24.10 -14.21 12.98
N LEU A 655 25.04 -14.63 13.81
CA LEU A 655 26.01 -15.64 13.45
C LEU A 655 25.41 -17.07 13.59
N GLU A 656 26.01 -18.05 12.93
CA GLU A 656 25.56 -19.45 12.97
C GLU A 656 25.48 -19.99 14.39
N ASP A 657 26.49 -19.70 15.23
CA ASP A 657 26.52 -20.12 16.63
C ASP A 657 25.37 -19.52 17.47
N GLU A 658 24.99 -18.28 17.16
CA GLU A 658 23.84 -17.64 17.81
C GLU A 658 22.51 -18.29 17.40
N ILE A 659 22.36 -18.66 16.12
CA ILE A 659 21.18 -19.38 15.63
C ILE A 659 21.09 -20.76 16.30
N HIS A 660 22.19 -21.49 16.39
CA HIS A 660 22.25 -22.79 17.09
C HIS A 660 21.85 -22.65 18.56
N SER A 661 22.35 -21.64 19.26
CA SER A 661 21.98 -21.37 20.65
C SER A 661 20.50 -21.07 20.85
N GLN A 662 19.86 -20.36 19.89
CA GLN A 662 18.43 -20.11 19.93
C GLN A 662 17.60 -21.36 19.65
N LEU A 663 18.06 -22.24 18.75
CA LEU A 663 17.42 -23.53 18.51
C LEU A 663 17.51 -24.45 19.75
N GLU A 664 18.65 -24.48 20.43
CA GLU A 664 18.81 -25.21 21.71
C GLU A 664 17.89 -24.65 22.80
N ALA A 665 17.80 -23.33 22.94
CA ALA A 665 16.91 -22.68 23.88
C ALA A 665 15.42 -22.99 23.61
N ALA A 666 15.07 -23.24 22.36
CA ALA A 666 13.71 -23.64 21.93
C ALA A 666 13.46 -25.18 22.07
N ASN A 667 14.45 -25.96 22.54
CA ASN A 667 14.42 -27.43 22.55
C ASN A 667 14.19 -28.04 21.16
N LEU A 668 14.71 -27.43 20.12
CA LEU A 668 14.65 -27.90 18.74
C LEU A 668 15.98 -28.54 18.32
N PRO A 669 15.99 -29.41 17.29
CA PRO A 669 17.22 -29.97 16.75
C PRO A 669 18.16 -28.85 16.27
N VAL A 670 19.42 -28.86 16.71
CA VAL A 670 20.42 -27.84 16.36
C VAL A 670 20.67 -27.78 14.86
N ASN A 671 20.58 -28.92 14.15
CA ASN A 671 20.73 -29.01 12.71
C ASN A 671 19.49 -28.48 11.92
N GLY A 672 18.41 -28.05 12.58
CA GLY A 672 17.18 -27.57 11.95
C GLY A 672 16.42 -28.62 11.14
N LYS A 673 16.75 -29.91 11.29
CA LYS A 673 16.13 -31.01 10.55
C LYS A 673 15.23 -31.84 11.48
N SER A 674 14.11 -32.29 10.91
CA SER A 674 13.16 -33.15 11.61
C SER A 674 12.77 -34.34 10.74
N ILE A 675 12.33 -35.42 11.40
CA ILE A 675 11.73 -36.56 10.71
C ILE A 675 10.29 -36.16 10.35
N LEU A 676 9.95 -36.21 9.08
CA LEU A 676 8.58 -36.00 8.61
C LEU A 676 7.92 -37.34 8.25
N TYR A 677 6.62 -37.38 8.36
CA TYR A 677 5.76 -38.49 7.98
C TYR A 677 4.93 -38.13 6.75
N ASP A 678 4.77 -39.07 5.83
CA ASP A 678 3.90 -38.88 4.66
C ASP A 678 2.43 -38.91 5.10
N GLY A 679 1.68 -37.85 4.80
CA GLY A 679 0.25 -37.76 5.14
C GLY A 679 -0.62 -38.79 4.43
N MET A 680 -0.20 -39.32 3.28
CA MET A 680 -0.96 -40.33 2.53
C MET A 680 -0.71 -41.76 3.01
N THR A 681 0.53 -42.07 3.39
CA THR A 681 0.93 -43.47 3.80
C THR A 681 1.07 -43.61 5.30
N GLY A 682 1.36 -42.54 6.00
CA GLY A 682 1.66 -42.52 7.44
C GLY A 682 3.07 -43.02 7.78
N GLU A 683 3.90 -43.32 6.78
CA GLU A 683 5.27 -43.78 6.97
C GLU A 683 6.26 -42.63 7.09
N PRO A 684 7.34 -42.74 7.88
CA PRO A 684 8.38 -41.71 7.97
C PRO A 684 9.19 -41.68 6.65
N PHE A 685 9.62 -40.47 6.24
CA PHE A 685 10.58 -40.32 5.16
C PHE A 685 11.97 -40.86 5.57
N GLU A 686 12.70 -41.40 4.60
CA GLU A 686 14.03 -42.01 4.84
C GLU A 686 15.08 -41.03 5.38
N GLN A 687 14.99 -39.76 4.97
CA GLN A 687 15.91 -38.71 5.36
C GLN A 687 15.25 -37.64 6.22
N GLN A 688 16.03 -37.06 7.11
CA GLN A 688 15.60 -35.87 7.85
C GLN A 688 15.48 -34.69 6.92
N VAL A 689 14.41 -33.91 7.11
CA VAL A 689 14.02 -32.75 6.27
C VAL A 689 14.26 -31.46 7.03
N THR A 690 14.77 -30.44 6.35
CA THR A 690 14.86 -29.10 6.90
C THR A 690 13.45 -28.51 6.99
N VAL A 691 13.04 -28.14 8.18
CA VAL A 691 11.72 -27.59 8.49
C VAL A 691 11.90 -26.29 9.26
N GLY A 692 11.02 -25.36 9.08
CA GLY A 692 11.01 -24.11 9.82
C GLY A 692 10.02 -23.10 9.24
N TYR A 693 10.02 -21.89 9.79
CA TYR A 693 9.16 -20.81 9.35
C TYR A 693 9.93 -19.85 8.43
N ILE A 694 9.36 -19.59 7.27
CA ILE A 694 9.86 -18.60 6.32
C ILE A 694 8.76 -17.57 6.01
N TYR A 695 9.17 -16.36 5.74
CA TYR A 695 8.25 -15.28 5.37
C TYR A 695 7.97 -15.31 3.87
N MET A 696 6.74 -15.64 3.50
CA MET A 696 6.31 -15.75 2.09
C MET A 696 5.34 -14.65 1.71
N LEU A 697 5.52 -14.13 0.50
CA LEU A 697 4.74 -13.05 -0.09
C LEU A 697 3.88 -13.60 -1.22
N LYS A 698 2.63 -13.10 -1.33
CA LYS A 698 1.82 -13.26 -2.53
C LYS A 698 2.12 -12.11 -3.48
N LEU A 699 2.48 -12.40 -4.71
CA LEU A 699 2.82 -11.37 -5.70
C LEU A 699 1.61 -10.96 -6.53
N SER A 700 1.66 -9.77 -7.14
CA SER A 700 0.59 -9.20 -7.98
C SER A 700 0.36 -9.93 -9.32
N HIS A 701 1.08 -11.03 -9.56
CA HIS A 701 0.92 -11.87 -10.75
C HIS A 701 -0.08 -12.99 -10.49
N LEU A 702 -1.35 -12.64 -10.40
CA LEU A 702 -2.43 -13.59 -10.15
C LEU A 702 -2.92 -14.22 -11.45
N VAL A 703 -3.25 -15.51 -11.40
CA VAL A 703 -3.70 -16.26 -12.58
C VAL A 703 -5.02 -15.71 -13.13
N ASP A 704 -5.92 -15.22 -12.29
CA ASP A 704 -7.22 -14.68 -12.70
C ASP A 704 -7.08 -13.46 -13.62
N ASP A 705 -6.04 -12.66 -13.44
CA ASP A 705 -5.75 -11.51 -14.31
C ASP A 705 -5.14 -11.89 -15.65
N LYS A 706 -4.60 -13.11 -15.78
CA LYS A 706 -3.86 -13.59 -16.95
C LYS A 706 -4.62 -14.63 -17.77
N ILE A 707 -5.54 -15.38 -17.16
CA ILE A 707 -6.34 -16.39 -17.85
C ILE A 707 -7.22 -15.72 -18.89
N HIS A 708 -7.18 -16.22 -20.10
CA HIS A 708 -7.95 -15.66 -21.20
C HIS A 708 -8.26 -16.75 -22.25
N ALA A 709 -9.49 -16.75 -22.74
CA ALA A 709 -9.94 -17.61 -23.81
C ALA A 709 -10.82 -16.82 -24.78
N ARG A 710 -10.77 -17.21 -26.05
CA ARG A 710 -11.57 -16.61 -27.11
C ARG A 710 -12.11 -17.69 -28.04
N SER A 711 -13.37 -17.57 -28.43
CA SER A 711 -13.92 -18.28 -29.56
C SER A 711 -14.09 -17.34 -30.75
N ILE A 712 -14.99 -16.38 -30.66
CA ILE A 712 -15.26 -15.33 -31.63
C ILE A 712 -15.11 -14.00 -30.92
N GLY A 713 -14.57 -13.00 -31.60
CA GLY A 713 -14.37 -11.65 -31.01
C GLY A 713 -14.12 -10.59 -32.07
N PRO A 714 -13.66 -9.42 -31.72
CA PRO A 714 -13.41 -8.32 -32.64
C PRO A 714 -12.19 -8.59 -33.53
N TYR A 715 -12.23 -8.05 -34.75
CA TYR A 715 -11.20 -8.16 -35.76
C TYR A 715 -10.70 -6.79 -36.19
N SER A 716 -9.46 -6.72 -36.67
CA SER A 716 -8.90 -5.51 -37.25
C SER A 716 -9.70 -5.07 -38.50
N LEU A 717 -9.84 -3.79 -38.72
CA LEU A 717 -10.59 -3.26 -39.89
C LEU A 717 -9.86 -3.50 -41.23
N ILE A 718 -8.53 -3.44 -41.25
CA ILE A 718 -7.74 -3.52 -42.47
C ILE A 718 -7.39 -4.99 -42.81
N THR A 719 -6.70 -5.65 -41.89
CA THR A 719 -6.19 -7.02 -42.09
C THR A 719 -7.21 -8.12 -41.79
N GLN A 720 -8.34 -7.80 -41.18
CA GLN A 720 -9.37 -8.73 -40.73
C GLN A 720 -8.84 -9.84 -39.79
N GLN A 721 -7.69 -9.62 -39.18
CA GLN A 721 -7.11 -10.51 -38.19
C GLN A 721 -7.71 -10.27 -36.80
N PRO A 722 -7.77 -11.30 -35.94
CA PRO A 722 -8.18 -11.12 -34.55
C PRO A 722 -7.31 -10.05 -33.87
N LEU A 723 -7.93 -9.17 -33.04
CA LEU A 723 -7.18 -8.24 -32.22
C LEU A 723 -6.33 -9.00 -31.20
N GLY A 724 -5.27 -8.38 -30.71
CA GLY A 724 -4.42 -8.91 -29.64
C GLY A 724 -4.79 -8.36 -28.26
N GLY A 725 -4.43 -9.10 -27.21
CA GLY A 725 -4.59 -8.69 -25.82
C GLY A 725 -5.93 -9.08 -25.16
N LYS A 726 -5.87 -9.40 -23.86
CA LYS A 726 -7.04 -9.80 -23.05
C LYS A 726 -8.11 -8.70 -22.98
N ALA A 727 -7.68 -7.44 -22.83
CA ALA A 727 -8.58 -6.30 -22.68
C ALA A 727 -9.49 -6.09 -23.92
N GLN A 728 -9.03 -6.46 -25.09
CA GLN A 728 -9.76 -6.34 -26.36
C GLN A 728 -10.48 -7.63 -26.76
N PHE A 729 -10.56 -8.61 -25.86
CA PHE A 729 -11.04 -9.94 -26.16
C PHE A 729 -10.32 -10.54 -27.39
N GLY A 730 -8.98 -10.39 -27.40
CA GLY A 730 -8.13 -10.76 -28.51
C GLY A 730 -7.75 -12.23 -28.53
N GLY A 731 -7.18 -12.68 -29.67
CA GLY A 731 -6.64 -14.03 -29.84
C GLY A 731 -5.16 -14.10 -29.51
N GLN A 732 -4.65 -15.32 -29.43
CA GLN A 732 -3.24 -15.59 -29.26
C GLN A 732 -2.50 -15.35 -30.59
N ARG A 733 -1.25 -14.86 -30.49
CA ARG A 733 -0.40 -14.68 -31.66
C ARG A 733 0.32 -15.98 -32.01
N PHE A 734 0.08 -16.50 -33.17
CA PHE A 734 0.87 -17.58 -33.77
C PHE A 734 1.98 -16.96 -34.62
N GLY A 735 3.16 -16.85 -34.05
CA GLY A 735 4.29 -16.13 -34.66
C GLY A 735 4.98 -16.94 -35.75
N GLU A 736 5.99 -16.33 -36.40
CA GLU A 736 6.76 -16.95 -37.46
C GLU A 736 7.50 -18.23 -37.01
N MET A 737 8.06 -18.21 -35.80
CA MET A 737 8.76 -19.37 -35.22
C MET A 737 7.83 -20.56 -34.97
N GLU A 738 6.60 -20.30 -34.52
CA GLU A 738 5.56 -21.33 -34.33
C GLU A 738 5.13 -21.96 -35.66
N VAL A 739 5.09 -21.15 -36.72
CA VAL A 739 4.85 -21.64 -38.08
C VAL A 739 5.96 -22.62 -38.48
N TRP A 740 7.23 -22.32 -38.26
CA TRP A 740 8.34 -23.22 -38.52
C TRP A 740 8.23 -24.53 -37.77
N ALA A 741 7.76 -24.50 -36.54
CA ALA A 741 7.55 -25.71 -35.75
C ALA A 741 6.49 -26.64 -36.38
N LEU A 742 5.39 -26.11 -36.89
CA LEU A 742 4.36 -26.90 -37.61
C LEU A 742 4.87 -27.40 -38.95
N GLU A 743 5.67 -26.60 -39.65
CA GLU A 743 6.33 -27.07 -40.90
C GLU A 743 7.27 -28.25 -40.61
N ALA A 744 8.03 -28.21 -39.51
CA ALA A 744 8.90 -29.30 -39.09
C ALA A 744 8.14 -30.61 -38.76
N TYR A 745 6.92 -30.49 -38.21
CA TYR A 745 6.04 -31.65 -38.01
C TYR A 745 5.31 -32.13 -39.26
N GLY A 746 5.35 -31.40 -40.37
CA GLY A 746 4.61 -31.71 -41.59
C GLY A 746 3.09 -31.56 -41.45
N ALA A 747 2.62 -30.78 -40.48
CA ALA A 747 1.19 -30.57 -40.19
C ALA A 747 0.58 -29.49 -41.12
N ALA A 748 0.50 -29.76 -42.41
CA ALA A 748 0.08 -28.76 -43.41
C ALA A 748 -1.37 -28.30 -43.25
N TYR A 749 -2.30 -29.21 -42.99
CA TYR A 749 -3.72 -28.87 -42.83
C TYR A 749 -3.97 -28.04 -41.55
N THR A 750 -3.28 -28.37 -40.48
CA THR A 750 -3.35 -27.59 -39.24
C THR A 750 -2.82 -26.16 -39.45
N LEU A 751 -1.70 -26.03 -40.16
CA LEU A 751 -1.14 -24.73 -40.50
C LEU A 751 -2.08 -23.91 -41.37
N GLN A 752 -2.67 -24.54 -42.41
CA GLN A 752 -3.63 -23.87 -43.26
C GLN A 752 -4.86 -23.37 -42.48
N GLU A 753 -5.40 -24.19 -41.59
CA GLU A 753 -6.53 -23.83 -40.75
C GLU A 753 -6.20 -22.62 -39.85
N LEU A 754 -5.03 -22.63 -39.20
CA LEU A 754 -4.57 -21.53 -38.34
C LEU A 754 -4.38 -20.22 -39.10
N LEU A 755 -3.91 -20.27 -40.33
CA LEU A 755 -3.63 -19.10 -41.16
C LEU A 755 -4.87 -18.52 -41.86
N THR A 756 -5.93 -19.34 -42.07
CA THR A 756 -7.11 -18.95 -42.87
C THR A 756 -8.37 -18.83 -42.02
N VAL A 757 -9.07 -19.94 -41.77
CA VAL A 757 -10.39 -19.95 -41.15
C VAL A 757 -10.38 -19.54 -39.66
N LYS A 758 -9.29 -19.68 -38.99
CA LYS A 758 -9.10 -19.22 -37.60
C LYS A 758 -8.58 -17.77 -37.49
N SER A 759 -8.20 -17.14 -38.59
CA SER A 759 -7.59 -15.81 -38.63
C SER A 759 -8.35 -14.85 -39.51
N ASP A 760 -7.96 -14.70 -40.75
CA ASP A 760 -8.36 -13.60 -41.65
C ASP A 760 -9.23 -13.96 -42.86
N ASP A 761 -9.58 -15.23 -43.05
CA ASP A 761 -10.57 -15.61 -44.04
C ASP A 761 -11.98 -15.30 -43.56
N VAL A 762 -12.56 -14.19 -44.04
CA VAL A 762 -13.84 -13.64 -43.56
C VAL A 762 -15.01 -14.60 -43.84
N GLU A 763 -15.06 -15.20 -45.07
CA GLU A 763 -16.12 -16.14 -45.43
C GLU A 763 -15.91 -17.49 -44.74
N GLY A 764 -14.66 -17.98 -44.72
CA GLY A 764 -14.31 -19.25 -44.12
C GLY A 764 -14.59 -19.32 -42.64
N ARG A 765 -14.41 -18.23 -41.89
CA ARG A 765 -14.77 -18.15 -40.46
C ARG A 765 -16.23 -18.47 -40.19
N SER A 766 -17.13 -17.89 -40.99
CA SER A 766 -18.58 -18.12 -40.85
C SER A 766 -18.96 -19.54 -41.25
N LYS A 767 -18.41 -20.06 -42.31
CA LYS A 767 -18.68 -21.42 -42.80
C LYS A 767 -18.20 -22.48 -41.82
N ILE A 768 -16.99 -22.34 -41.27
CA ILE A 768 -16.47 -23.34 -40.33
C ILE A 768 -17.29 -23.37 -39.04
N TYR A 769 -17.74 -22.22 -38.58
CA TYR A 769 -18.59 -22.12 -37.41
C TYR A 769 -19.94 -22.81 -37.65
N GLU A 770 -20.56 -22.58 -38.79
CA GLU A 770 -21.79 -23.23 -39.21
C GLU A 770 -21.61 -24.76 -39.32
N SER A 771 -20.53 -25.24 -39.93
CA SER A 771 -20.20 -26.66 -40.06
C SER A 771 -20.01 -27.33 -38.68
N ILE A 772 -19.34 -26.67 -37.74
CA ILE A 772 -19.18 -27.18 -36.38
C ILE A 772 -20.52 -27.32 -35.68
N VAL A 773 -21.38 -26.30 -35.78
CA VAL A 773 -22.74 -26.34 -35.18
C VAL A 773 -23.61 -27.43 -35.77
N LYS A 774 -23.55 -27.64 -37.09
CA LYS A 774 -24.32 -28.68 -37.79
C LYS A 774 -23.71 -30.07 -37.67
N GLY A 775 -22.43 -30.20 -37.31
CA GLY A 775 -21.69 -31.46 -37.27
C GLY A 775 -21.31 -31.98 -38.67
N GLU A 776 -21.20 -31.10 -39.67
CA GLU A 776 -20.83 -31.38 -41.04
C GLU A 776 -19.30 -31.24 -41.24
N VAL A 777 -18.80 -31.81 -42.35
CA VAL A 777 -17.40 -31.63 -42.75
C VAL A 777 -17.21 -30.20 -43.26
N PRO A 778 -16.19 -29.47 -42.80
CA PRO A 778 -15.94 -28.11 -43.24
C PRO A 778 -15.51 -28.06 -44.72
N ASP A 779 -15.91 -26.99 -45.40
CA ASP A 779 -15.49 -26.70 -46.77
C ASP A 779 -14.00 -26.30 -46.82
N ASP A 780 -13.44 -26.31 -48.02
CA ASP A 780 -12.08 -25.84 -48.27
C ASP A 780 -11.96 -24.33 -47.87
N PRO A 781 -10.86 -23.95 -47.22
CA PRO A 781 -10.62 -22.57 -46.84
C PRO A 781 -10.39 -21.64 -48.04
N GLY A 782 -10.76 -20.37 -47.88
CA GLY A 782 -10.51 -19.34 -48.88
C GLY A 782 -9.11 -18.70 -48.76
N LEU A 783 -8.94 -17.57 -49.42
CA LEU A 783 -7.72 -16.78 -49.32
C LEU A 783 -7.71 -15.87 -48.09
N PRO A 784 -6.56 -15.72 -47.43
CA PRO A 784 -6.42 -14.76 -46.33
C PRO A 784 -6.60 -13.33 -46.84
N GLU A 785 -7.37 -12.51 -46.09
CA GLU A 785 -7.59 -11.09 -46.44
C GLU A 785 -6.27 -10.28 -46.40
N SER A 786 -5.34 -10.65 -45.52
CA SER A 786 -3.99 -10.05 -45.50
C SER A 786 -3.22 -10.23 -46.82
N PHE A 787 -3.48 -11.33 -47.56
CA PHE A 787 -2.94 -11.52 -48.91
C PHE A 787 -3.56 -10.55 -49.91
N ASN A 788 -4.85 -10.29 -49.84
CA ASN A 788 -5.51 -9.29 -50.68
C ASN A 788 -4.94 -7.87 -50.39
N VAL A 789 -4.70 -7.55 -49.13
CA VAL A 789 -4.04 -6.28 -48.74
C VAL A 789 -2.64 -6.20 -49.37
N LEU A 790 -1.84 -7.28 -49.30
CA LEU A 790 -0.51 -7.31 -49.90
C LEU A 790 -0.57 -7.09 -51.42
N VAL A 791 -1.49 -7.74 -52.13
CA VAL A 791 -1.69 -7.57 -53.59
C VAL A 791 -2.03 -6.10 -53.90
N ARG A 792 -2.90 -5.48 -53.11
CA ARG A 792 -3.25 -4.04 -53.28
C ARG A 792 -2.07 -3.12 -53.01
N GLU A 793 -1.26 -3.42 -52.03
CA GLU A 793 -0.02 -2.66 -51.74
C GLU A 793 1.00 -2.80 -52.87
N LEU A 794 1.19 -3.99 -53.43
CA LEU A 794 2.04 -4.21 -54.60
C LEU A 794 1.54 -3.45 -55.82
N GLN A 795 0.24 -3.48 -56.09
CA GLN A 795 -0.39 -2.71 -57.18
C GLN A 795 -0.21 -1.21 -56.96
N SER A 796 -0.22 -0.72 -55.70
CA SER A 796 0.05 0.70 -55.39
C SER A 796 1.48 1.11 -55.69
N LEU A 797 2.42 0.16 -55.69
CA LEU A 797 3.83 0.34 -56.09
C LEU A 797 4.01 0.19 -57.63
N CYS A 798 2.94 0.22 -58.41
CA CYS A 798 2.93 0.06 -59.86
C CYS A 798 3.37 -1.33 -60.36
N LEU A 799 3.25 -2.36 -59.50
CA LEU A 799 3.45 -3.75 -59.93
C LEU A 799 2.13 -4.33 -60.41
N ASP A 800 2.13 -4.98 -61.57
CA ASP A 800 0.97 -5.69 -62.08
C ASP A 800 0.92 -7.09 -61.50
N VAL A 801 -0.04 -7.32 -60.60
CA VAL A 801 -0.24 -8.58 -59.90
C VAL A 801 -1.63 -9.12 -60.21
N GLU A 802 -1.67 -10.25 -60.92
CA GLU A 802 -2.92 -10.96 -61.22
C GLU A 802 -2.96 -12.33 -60.54
N LEU A 803 -4.13 -12.70 -60.02
CA LEU A 803 -4.35 -14.05 -59.48
C LEU A 803 -4.92 -14.92 -60.57
N LEU A 804 -4.17 -15.89 -60.99
CA LEU A 804 -4.61 -16.89 -61.95
C LEU A 804 -5.33 -18.03 -61.23
N LYS A 805 -6.54 -18.36 -61.67
CA LYS A 805 -7.22 -19.60 -61.27
C LYS A 805 -6.86 -20.68 -62.25
N GLU A 806 -6.30 -21.81 -61.79
CA GLU A 806 -6.18 -23.01 -62.57
C GLU A 806 -7.53 -23.65 -62.80
#